data_e72351f51423f608e0f3ace13c5f952b
#
_entry.id   e72351f51423f608e0f3ace13c5f952b
#
_cell.length_a   1.000
_cell.length_b   1.000
_cell.length_c   1.000
_cell.angle_alpha   90.00
_cell.angle_beta   90.00
_cell.angle_gamma   90.00
#
_symmetry.space_group_name_H-M   'P 1'
#
loop_
_entity.id
_entity.type
_entity.pdbx_description
1 polymer ?
#
loop_
_entity_poly.entity_id
_entity_poly.type
_entity_poly.pdbx_seq_one_letter_code
_entity_poly.pdbx_strand_id
1 'polypeptide(L)'
;MKKTIAIALSLAFMFNVNTLPGNTCAFGSNPYWTYTLHPDFPMDKYAAGQLGILKNTYARSYLMAAYRYLNNKPLTTDEQKGFEQLWDQRLQATSSDCAGNTESWIKLRATVPGVSKIETIDTERPVSKENSYESYCNAQTSAFETAAKTLKSMIEKYGIGSAQVKEWVAAQDEVFSNCGSPRYSDKVPEAKIPKPLPESADATCKQERAYQIAAANFYAQNFDTARRDFEAIAADANSKWKEMAGYLATRSMIRQATLAKETNKNLLEQAGQKIQHLIANPSYATLKEDLQSLANFIAVRISPDAHLNKLATEKFDQQTIEEITKTLDNYLDPDNSATEVTYSKVPENLKKNEMIDWILTFQATDEASTKHALARWKETKSTAWLVAAITGVDAEDQHANQLIAAARADKSPYAKWTLFYHIIRLESGQSKDASVKASLDKVLSAPPAELPAGALNSLKLMRLPLSANLDEFLKYGIQKPLAICSDGGVPEMPDEEDDLKGKGKTPPTFTTLAGNVLTNKFPLSVLRQVATNKQVPANLRNNVAWTSWVRAVLVGDEAEAKNLAAIASPLNKAKSKFFTSYLAATTPEDRKFAAALLMLHFSSAEPNAASGQLMDDDYGDSSGWWWGASPVRKITTSNSDDDSDSSSDDEPFDPLFLTSAQRAQATTQLAKLAKVETAPNYFAKIVLAYAQKHPADPRVPEALHYAIKCTRYGATDDATTKLSKQMFVTLHSKYKGNVWTKQTPYWY
;
A
#
# COMPACT_ATOMS: atom_id res chain seq x y z
N MET A 1 24.35 31.85 -0.29
CA MET A 1 23.23 31.53 -1.17
C MET A 1 22.22 30.75 -0.31
N LYS A 2 21.16 31.47 0.10
CA LYS A 2 20.10 30.93 0.96
C LYS A 2 19.08 30.26 0.04
N LYS A 3 18.92 28.92 0.12
CA LYS A 3 17.79 28.20 -0.49
C LYS A 3 16.58 28.38 0.44
N THR A 4 15.62 29.14 0.01
CA THR A 4 14.31 29.28 0.62
C THR A 4 13.51 28.02 0.24
N ILE A 5 13.22 27.19 1.20
CA ILE A 5 12.31 26.05 1.04
C ILE A 5 10.91 26.63 1.15
N ALA A 6 10.17 26.60 0.05
CA ALA A 6 8.76 26.95 0.02
C ALA A 6 7.95 25.74 0.55
N ILE A 7 7.34 25.92 1.72
CA ILE A 7 6.40 24.96 2.30
C ILE A 7 5.06 25.18 1.63
N ALA A 8 4.67 24.29 0.73
CA ALA A 8 3.33 24.24 0.16
C ALA A 8 2.42 23.43 1.10
N LEU A 9 1.51 24.12 1.81
CA LEU A 9 0.46 23.48 2.61
C LEU A 9 -0.62 22.94 1.68
N SER A 10 -0.60 21.66 1.46
CA SER A 10 -1.65 20.93 0.71
C SER A 10 -2.94 20.85 1.52
N LEU A 11 -3.99 21.48 1.02
CA LEU A 11 -5.35 21.36 1.55
C LEU A 11 -6.01 20.15 0.97
N ALA A 12 -5.70 19.01 1.50
CA ALA A 12 -6.55 17.86 1.35
C ALA A 12 -7.57 17.85 2.49
N PHE A 13 -8.81 18.24 2.22
CA PHE A 13 -9.95 17.62 2.83
C PHE A 13 -10.01 16.22 2.20
N MET A 14 -9.11 15.40 2.59
CA MET A 14 -9.12 13.99 2.27
C MET A 14 -8.91 13.24 3.56
N PHE A 15 -9.70 12.25 3.71
CA PHE A 15 -9.28 11.11 4.47
C PHE A 15 -7.87 10.80 3.99
N ASN A 16 -6.87 11.01 4.85
CA ASN A 16 -5.53 10.55 4.57
C ASN A 16 -5.55 9.03 4.61
N VAL A 17 -5.88 8.43 3.50
CA VAL A 17 -5.30 7.15 3.16
C VAL A 17 -3.84 7.51 2.89
N ASN A 18 -2.91 7.03 3.69
CA ASN A 18 -1.50 7.08 3.38
C ASN A 18 -1.31 6.34 2.04
N THR A 19 -1.44 7.07 0.93
CA THR A 19 -0.94 6.59 -0.34
C THR A 19 0.56 6.77 -0.26
N LEU A 20 1.25 5.73 0.16
CA LEU A 20 2.66 5.58 -0.16
C LEU A 20 2.82 5.87 -1.67
N PRO A 21 3.89 6.55 -2.09
CA PRO A 21 4.13 6.79 -3.50
C PRO A 21 4.04 5.47 -4.23
N GLY A 22 3.08 5.37 -5.15
CA GLY A 22 2.86 4.17 -5.91
C GLY A 22 4.11 3.82 -6.69
N ASN A 23 4.80 2.77 -6.29
CA ASN A 23 5.82 2.16 -7.11
C ASN A 23 5.14 1.65 -8.37
N THR A 24 5.36 2.36 -9.44
CA THR A 24 4.89 2.01 -10.77
C THR A 24 5.42 0.65 -11.19
N CYS A 25 4.52 -0.25 -11.56
CA CYS A 25 4.77 -1.42 -12.40
C CYS A 25 5.62 -2.54 -11.80
N ALA A 26 5.19 -3.13 -10.69
CA ALA A 26 5.58 -4.49 -10.34
C ALA A 26 4.38 -5.42 -10.56
N PHE A 27 4.37 -6.12 -11.69
CA PHE A 27 3.38 -7.15 -12.00
C PHE A 27 3.72 -8.42 -11.19
N GLY A 28 3.21 -8.53 -9.98
CA GLY A 28 3.38 -9.72 -9.15
C GLY A 28 2.57 -9.63 -7.88
N SER A 29 1.94 -10.75 -7.51
CA SER A 29 1.20 -10.86 -6.25
C SER A 29 2.17 -11.06 -5.10
N ASN A 30 2.24 -10.12 -4.17
CA ASN A 30 3.10 -10.19 -3.00
C ASN A 30 2.32 -10.71 -1.78
N PRO A 31 2.72 -11.86 -1.20
CA PRO A 31 2.10 -12.36 0.01
C PRO A 31 2.63 -11.63 1.24
N TYR A 32 1.76 -11.38 2.19
CA TYR A 32 2.06 -10.76 3.48
C TYR A 32 1.67 -11.70 4.62
N TRP A 33 2.59 -11.95 5.53
CA TRP A 33 2.39 -12.83 6.68
C TRP A 33 2.08 -12.09 7.96
N THR A 34 2.26 -10.76 7.97
CA THR A 34 1.91 -9.85 9.06
C THR A 34 1.51 -8.52 8.45
N TYR A 35 0.58 -7.82 9.07
CA TYR A 35 0.31 -6.43 8.73
C TYR A 35 1.30 -5.51 9.43
N THR A 36 1.66 -4.40 8.81
CA THR A 36 2.60 -3.40 9.35
C THR A 36 1.88 -2.16 9.88
N LEU A 37 0.81 -1.71 9.23
CA LEU A 37 0.10 -0.47 9.55
C LEU A 37 -1.10 -0.66 10.47
N HIS A 38 -1.62 -1.87 10.58
CA HIS A 38 -2.80 -2.21 11.37
C HIS A 38 -2.70 -3.62 11.96
N PRO A 39 -3.50 -3.94 13.00
CA PRO A 39 -3.60 -5.30 13.55
C PRO A 39 -4.25 -6.29 12.59
N ASP A 40 -4.24 -7.58 12.98
CA ASP A 40 -4.93 -8.65 12.25
C ASP A 40 -6.46 -8.46 12.25
N PHE A 41 -7.10 -8.91 11.20
CA PHE A 41 -8.55 -9.01 11.13
C PHE A 41 -9.08 -10.26 11.87
N PRO A 42 -10.29 -10.22 12.43
CA PRO A 42 -11.22 -9.08 12.46
C PRO A 42 -10.88 -8.07 13.57
N MET A 43 -11.18 -6.80 13.35
CA MET A 43 -10.78 -5.68 14.22
C MET A 43 -11.51 -5.63 15.56
N ASP A 44 -12.70 -6.25 15.69
CA ASP A 44 -13.46 -6.39 16.93
C ASP A 44 -12.65 -7.02 18.07
N LYS A 45 -11.79 -8.01 17.74
CA LYS A 45 -10.90 -8.65 18.72
C LYS A 45 -9.86 -7.68 19.27
N TYR A 46 -9.29 -6.86 18.38
CA TYR A 46 -8.33 -5.86 18.80
C TYR A 46 -9.00 -4.76 19.64
N ALA A 47 -10.18 -4.29 19.21
CA ALA A 47 -11.00 -3.37 19.98
C ALA A 47 -11.39 -3.93 21.37
N ALA A 48 -11.54 -5.24 21.50
CA ALA A 48 -11.77 -5.94 22.77
C ALA A 48 -10.49 -6.22 23.60
N GLY A 49 -9.32 -5.76 23.14
CA GLY A 49 -8.05 -5.86 23.86
C GLY A 49 -7.17 -7.06 23.50
N GLN A 50 -7.46 -7.82 22.43
CA GLN A 50 -6.55 -8.84 21.92
C GLN A 50 -5.46 -8.19 21.06
N LEU A 51 -4.51 -7.51 21.70
CA LEU A 51 -3.56 -6.64 21.00
C LEU A 51 -2.51 -7.40 20.16
N GLY A 52 -2.31 -8.69 20.41
CA GLY A 52 -1.27 -9.46 19.72
C GLY A 52 0.15 -8.94 19.99
N ILE A 53 0.96 -8.87 18.94
CA ILE A 53 2.28 -8.22 18.95
C ILE A 53 2.10 -6.80 18.41
N LEU A 54 2.23 -5.81 19.27
CA LEU A 54 2.16 -4.41 18.88
C LEU A 54 3.37 -4.03 18.03
N LYS A 55 3.11 -3.30 16.94
CA LYS A 55 4.15 -2.72 16.10
C LYS A 55 4.15 -1.20 16.23
N ASN A 56 5.33 -0.62 16.23
CA ASN A 56 5.51 0.83 16.26
C ASN A 56 5.02 1.52 14.97
N THR A 57 4.86 0.76 13.89
CA THR A 57 4.34 1.23 12.60
C THR A 57 2.80 1.31 12.54
N TYR A 58 2.08 0.78 13.54
CA TYR A 58 0.61 0.86 13.54
C TYR A 58 0.11 2.30 13.54
N ALA A 59 -0.95 2.55 12.79
CA ALA A 59 -1.60 3.86 12.78
C ALA A 59 -2.05 4.28 14.18
N ARG A 60 -2.01 5.58 14.46
CA ARG A 60 -2.16 6.15 15.81
C ARG A 60 -3.46 5.78 16.49
N SER A 61 -4.55 5.60 15.75
CA SER A 61 -5.83 5.15 16.32
C SER A 61 -5.74 3.76 16.96
N TYR A 62 -4.98 2.83 16.39
CA TYR A 62 -4.73 1.52 17.02
C TYR A 62 -3.88 1.65 18.26
N LEU A 63 -2.89 2.53 18.24
CA LEU A 63 -2.02 2.77 19.38
C LEU A 63 -2.75 3.47 20.55
N MET A 64 -3.76 4.33 20.26
CA MET A 64 -4.63 4.90 21.31
C MET A 64 -5.39 3.80 22.05
N ALA A 65 -6.00 2.86 21.32
CA ALA A 65 -6.68 1.71 21.92
C ALA A 65 -5.70 0.87 22.76
N ALA A 66 -4.52 0.55 22.21
CA ALA A 66 -3.47 -0.19 22.91
C ALA A 66 -3.03 0.50 24.18
N TYR A 67 -2.75 1.81 24.16
CA TYR A 67 -2.36 2.58 25.32
C TYR A 67 -3.36 2.47 26.49
N ARG A 68 -4.66 2.53 26.19
CA ARG A 68 -5.74 2.37 27.18
C ARG A 68 -5.64 1.00 27.87
N TYR A 69 -5.55 -0.08 27.08
CA TYR A 69 -5.44 -1.44 27.59
C TYR A 69 -4.16 -1.67 28.40
N LEU A 70 -3.01 -1.19 27.90
CA LEU A 70 -1.72 -1.31 28.59
C LEU A 70 -1.69 -0.58 29.95
N ASN A 71 -2.52 0.44 30.14
CA ASN A 71 -2.70 1.16 31.39
C ASN A 71 -3.89 0.64 32.22
N ASN A 72 -4.39 -0.56 31.94
CA ASN A 72 -5.54 -1.16 32.64
C ASN A 72 -6.80 -0.28 32.63
N LYS A 73 -7.01 0.45 31.55
CA LYS A 73 -8.21 1.26 31.27
C LYS A 73 -8.92 0.70 30.02
N PRO A 74 -9.57 -0.47 30.12
CA PRO A 74 -10.19 -1.10 28.97
C PRO A 74 -11.24 -0.19 28.33
N LEU A 75 -11.42 -0.34 27.03
CA LEU A 75 -12.45 0.38 26.30
C LEU A 75 -13.85 -0.11 26.70
N THR A 76 -14.79 0.80 26.87
CA THR A 76 -16.20 0.47 27.00
C THR A 76 -16.75 -0.10 25.71
N THR A 77 -17.90 -0.77 25.76
CA THR A 77 -18.56 -1.32 24.54
C THR A 77 -18.84 -0.23 23.49
N ASP A 78 -19.21 0.97 23.91
CA ASP A 78 -19.47 2.08 22.97
C ASP A 78 -18.17 2.61 22.37
N GLU A 79 -17.09 2.70 23.15
CA GLU A 79 -15.77 3.07 22.65
C GLU A 79 -15.23 2.03 21.66
N GLN A 80 -15.40 0.72 21.94
CA GLN A 80 -15.02 -0.35 21.01
C GLN A 80 -15.73 -0.21 19.67
N LYS A 81 -17.04 -0.03 19.67
CA LYS A 81 -17.84 0.21 18.46
C LYS A 81 -17.39 1.47 17.70
N GLY A 82 -17.06 2.54 18.42
CA GLY A 82 -16.54 3.77 17.81
C GLY A 82 -15.22 3.55 17.06
N PHE A 83 -14.29 2.80 17.66
CA PHE A 83 -13.05 2.41 17.00
C PHE A 83 -13.28 1.49 15.80
N GLU A 84 -14.12 0.45 15.94
CA GLU A 84 -14.45 -0.47 14.85
C GLU A 84 -15.02 0.28 13.64
N GLN A 85 -15.99 1.17 13.86
CA GLN A 85 -16.57 2.00 12.79
C GLN A 85 -15.53 2.89 12.11
N LEU A 86 -14.64 3.51 12.89
CA LEU A 86 -13.56 4.33 12.34
C LEU A 86 -12.63 3.51 11.45
N TRP A 87 -12.21 2.33 11.92
CA TRP A 87 -11.30 1.47 11.18
C TRP A 87 -11.94 0.90 9.93
N ASP A 88 -13.17 0.43 10.00
CA ASP A 88 -13.92 -0.04 8.83
C ASP A 88 -14.06 1.04 7.76
N GLN A 89 -14.39 2.28 8.17
CA GLN A 89 -14.46 3.40 7.23
C GLN A 89 -13.11 3.71 6.57
N ARG A 90 -12.02 3.67 7.32
CA ARG A 90 -10.66 3.92 6.79
C ARG A 90 -10.22 2.83 5.83
N LEU A 91 -10.51 1.58 6.14
CA LEU A 91 -10.15 0.44 5.31
C LEU A 91 -11.01 0.35 4.04
N GLN A 92 -12.26 0.81 4.09
CA GLN A 92 -13.17 0.84 2.94
C GLN A 92 -13.04 2.11 2.08
N ALA A 93 -12.33 3.13 2.56
CA ALA A 93 -12.10 4.36 1.81
C ALA A 93 -11.15 4.09 0.63
N THR A 94 -11.66 3.44 -0.41
CA THR A 94 -11.00 3.40 -1.71
C THR A 94 -10.98 4.81 -2.28
N SER A 95 -9.80 5.31 -2.59
CA SER A 95 -9.47 6.50 -3.39
C SER A 95 -10.59 7.53 -3.57
N SER A 96 -10.40 8.66 -2.90
CA SER A 96 -11.05 9.96 -3.13
C SER A 96 -12.53 9.95 -3.57
N ASP A 97 -13.42 10.29 -2.64
CA ASP A 97 -14.82 10.68 -2.87
C ASP A 97 -15.02 11.83 -3.90
N CYS A 98 -13.95 12.33 -4.49
CA CYS A 98 -14.01 13.31 -5.55
C CYS A 98 -14.62 12.78 -6.83
N ALA A 99 -14.35 11.53 -7.18
CA ALA A 99 -14.94 10.89 -8.37
C ALA A 99 -16.35 10.33 -8.09
N GLY A 100 -16.76 10.25 -6.83
CA GLY A 100 -18.00 9.63 -6.39
C GLY A 100 -19.22 10.48 -6.68
N ASN A 101 -20.10 9.93 -7.50
CA ASN A 101 -21.52 10.30 -7.66
C ASN A 101 -21.91 11.51 -8.52
N THR A 102 -21.04 12.01 -9.39
CA THR A 102 -21.46 12.89 -10.49
C THR A 102 -22.45 12.20 -11.43
N GLU A 103 -22.36 10.87 -11.53
CA GLU A 103 -23.18 10.04 -12.42
C GLU A 103 -24.69 10.12 -12.11
N SER A 104 -25.07 10.09 -10.81
CA SER A 104 -26.45 10.20 -10.39
C SER A 104 -27.05 11.58 -10.73
N TRP A 105 -26.27 12.65 -10.58
CA TRP A 105 -26.62 13.99 -11.02
C TRP A 105 -26.77 14.06 -12.54
N ILE A 106 -25.80 13.55 -13.31
CA ILE A 106 -25.81 13.56 -14.77
C ILE A 106 -27.04 12.81 -15.30
N LYS A 107 -27.39 11.65 -14.72
CA LYS A 107 -28.60 10.87 -15.07
C LYS A 107 -29.87 11.66 -14.80
N LEU A 108 -30.01 12.25 -13.61
CA LEU A 108 -31.20 13.03 -13.26
C LEU A 108 -31.36 14.27 -14.15
N ARG A 109 -30.29 15.02 -14.35
CA ARG A 109 -30.24 16.19 -15.23
C ARG A 109 -30.66 15.86 -16.67
N ALA A 110 -30.22 14.70 -17.19
CA ALA A 110 -30.54 14.24 -18.54
C ALA A 110 -32.04 13.94 -18.75
N THR A 111 -32.84 13.83 -17.70
CA THR A 111 -34.31 13.67 -17.82
C THR A 111 -35.03 14.94 -18.26
N VAL A 112 -34.38 16.12 -18.14
CA VAL A 112 -34.97 17.40 -18.53
C VAL A 112 -34.92 17.57 -20.05
N PRO A 113 -36.05 17.75 -20.74
CA PRO A 113 -36.09 17.82 -22.19
C PRO A 113 -35.33 19.02 -22.77
N GLY A 114 -34.47 18.77 -23.75
CA GLY A 114 -33.74 19.82 -24.47
C GLY A 114 -32.47 20.33 -23.82
N VAL A 115 -31.99 19.68 -22.74
CA VAL A 115 -30.65 19.97 -22.19
C VAL A 115 -29.58 19.25 -23.01
N SER A 116 -28.39 19.89 -23.11
CA SER A 116 -27.24 19.28 -23.80
C SER A 116 -26.73 18.04 -23.06
N LYS A 117 -26.17 17.07 -23.78
CA LYS A 117 -25.54 15.90 -23.14
C LYS A 117 -24.25 16.30 -22.43
N ILE A 118 -24.09 15.84 -21.17
CA ILE A 118 -22.84 15.90 -20.40
C ILE A 118 -22.47 14.46 -20.06
N GLU A 119 -21.22 14.08 -20.31
CA GLU A 119 -20.74 12.71 -20.04
C GLU A 119 -20.00 12.65 -18.70
N THR A 120 -19.20 13.67 -18.40
CA THR A 120 -18.41 13.75 -17.18
C THR A 120 -18.40 15.17 -16.62
N ILE A 121 -18.21 15.29 -15.32
CA ILE A 121 -17.95 16.57 -14.63
C ILE A 121 -16.63 16.38 -13.87
N ASP A 122 -15.65 17.18 -14.19
CA ASP A 122 -14.39 17.20 -13.46
C ASP A 122 -14.58 17.96 -12.13
N THR A 123 -14.14 17.34 -11.04
CA THR A 123 -14.36 17.82 -9.68
C THR A 123 -13.06 18.18 -8.96
N GLU A 124 -11.92 17.98 -9.61
CA GLU A 124 -10.59 18.21 -9.04
C GLU A 124 -9.90 19.43 -9.64
N ARG A 125 -9.15 20.15 -8.82
CA ARG A 125 -8.26 21.22 -9.25
C ARG A 125 -6.85 20.99 -8.77
N PRO A 126 -5.81 21.33 -9.55
CA PRO A 126 -4.43 21.30 -9.07
C PRO A 126 -4.26 22.32 -7.93
N VAL A 127 -3.41 21.97 -6.95
CA VAL A 127 -3.11 22.80 -5.78
C VAL A 127 -2.42 24.11 -6.21
N SER A 128 -1.49 24.02 -7.15
CA SER A 128 -0.81 25.19 -7.74
C SER A 128 -0.47 24.96 -9.21
N LYS A 129 -0.09 26.02 -9.92
CA LYS A 129 0.37 25.93 -11.31
C LYS A 129 1.74 25.24 -11.42
N GLU A 130 2.58 25.37 -10.39
CA GLU A 130 3.91 24.80 -10.34
C GLU A 130 3.89 23.32 -9.99
N ASN A 131 2.84 22.84 -9.31
CA ASN A 131 2.64 21.44 -8.97
C ASN A 131 1.28 20.94 -9.47
N SER A 132 1.25 20.56 -10.74
CA SER A 132 0.05 20.01 -11.40
C SER A 132 -0.23 18.54 -11.07
N TYR A 133 0.68 17.88 -10.35
CA TYR A 133 0.50 16.49 -9.91
C TYR A 133 -0.34 16.38 -8.64
N GLU A 134 -0.31 17.41 -7.80
CA GLU A 134 -1.16 17.48 -6.61
C GLU A 134 -2.48 18.17 -6.96
N SER A 135 -3.58 17.49 -6.71
CA SER A 135 -4.93 18.01 -6.89
C SER A 135 -5.73 17.98 -5.59
N TYR A 136 -6.72 18.84 -5.46
CA TYR A 136 -7.68 18.80 -4.37
C TYR A 136 -9.11 18.70 -4.89
N CYS A 137 -9.96 18.04 -4.08
CA CYS A 137 -11.38 17.95 -4.37
C CYS A 137 -12.07 19.30 -4.20
N ASN A 138 -12.41 19.93 -5.31
CA ASN A 138 -13.08 21.23 -5.30
C ASN A 138 -14.59 21.10 -5.08
N ALA A 139 -15.23 20.03 -5.62
CA ALA A 139 -16.65 19.77 -5.43
C ALA A 139 -16.87 18.35 -4.90
N GLN A 140 -17.47 18.23 -3.73
CA GLN A 140 -17.80 16.97 -3.07
C GLN A 140 -19.18 16.44 -3.51
N THR A 141 -19.46 15.16 -3.26
CA THR A 141 -20.73 14.46 -3.51
C THR A 141 -21.96 15.26 -3.01
N SER A 142 -21.87 15.88 -1.84
CA SER A 142 -22.93 16.70 -1.25
C SER A 142 -23.39 17.87 -2.12
N ALA A 143 -22.53 18.41 -2.99
CA ALA A 143 -22.89 19.46 -3.93
C ALA A 143 -23.85 18.94 -5.02
N PHE A 144 -23.58 17.75 -5.54
CA PHE A 144 -24.41 17.10 -6.57
C PHE A 144 -25.71 16.61 -6.00
N GLU A 145 -25.73 16.11 -4.76
CA GLU A 145 -26.94 15.74 -4.04
C GLU A 145 -27.84 16.95 -3.79
N THR A 146 -27.26 18.07 -3.37
CA THR A 146 -27.99 19.33 -3.17
C THR A 146 -28.62 19.82 -4.47
N ALA A 147 -27.85 19.79 -5.58
CA ALA A 147 -28.36 20.14 -6.89
C ALA A 147 -29.48 19.18 -7.34
N ALA A 148 -29.33 17.88 -7.11
CA ALA A 148 -30.36 16.89 -7.44
C ALA A 148 -31.66 17.11 -6.64
N LYS A 149 -31.59 17.38 -5.33
CA LYS A 149 -32.74 17.71 -4.48
C LYS A 149 -33.42 18.99 -5.01
N THR A 150 -32.65 20.00 -5.34
CA THR A 150 -33.17 21.28 -5.85
C THR A 150 -33.83 21.08 -7.21
N LEU A 151 -33.22 20.33 -8.14
CA LEU A 151 -33.82 20.06 -9.45
C LEU A 151 -35.15 19.34 -9.32
N LYS A 152 -35.28 18.34 -8.44
CA LYS A 152 -36.56 17.67 -8.15
C LYS A 152 -37.62 18.66 -7.68
N SER A 153 -37.30 19.54 -6.72
CA SER A 153 -38.22 20.57 -6.24
C SER A 153 -38.61 21.56 -7.33
N MET A 154 -37.70 21.95 -8.21
CA MET A 154 -38.01 22.81 -9.35
C MET A 154 -38.90 22.12 -10.37
N ILE A 155 -38.73 20.82 -10.63
CA ILE A 155 -39.57 20.00 -11.51
C ILE A 155 -40.98 19.88 -10.92
N GLU A 156 -41.12 19.62 -9.61
CA GLU A 156 -42.39 19.55 -8.92
C GLU A 156 -43.17 20.87 -9.01
N LYS A 157 -42.49 22.01 -8.83
CA LYS A 157 -43.12 23.33 -8.84
C LYS A 157 -43.48 23.82 -10.23
N TYR A 158 -42.62 23.64 -11.23
CA TYR A 158 -42.79 24.28 -12.53
C TYR A 158 -43.02 23.30 -13.69
N GLY A 159 -42.86 22.01 -13.46
CA GLY A 159 -42.91 20.97 -14.50
C GLY A 159 -41.57 20.78 -15.23
N ILE A 160 -41.24 19.54 -15.58
CA ILE A 160 -39.96 19.12 -16.12
C ILE A 160 -39.59 19.83 -17.45
N GLY A 161 -40.56 20.21 -18.25
CA GLY A 161 -40.36 20.86 -19.57
C GLY A 161 -40.38 22.39 -19.55
N SER A 162 -40.59 23.00 -18.37
CA SER A 162 -40.72 24.43 -18.21
C SER A 162 -39.46 25.22 -18.54
N ALA A 163 -39.64 26.50 -18.91
CA ALA A 163 -38.52 27.37 -19.15
C ALA A 163 -37.65 27.58 -17.90
N GLN A 164 -38.33 27.68 -16.72
CA GLN A 164 -37.67 27.85 -15.43
C GLN A 164 -36.74 26.69 -15.09
N VAL A 165 -37.20 25.44 -15.30
CA VAL A 165 -36.37 24.25 -15.04
C VAL A 165 -35.18 24.19 -16.00
N LYS A 166 -35.39 24.45 -17.29
CA LYS A 166 -34.31 24.46 -18.29
C LYS A 166 -33.27 25.53 -18.02
N GLU A 167 -33.71 26.72 -17.68
CA GLU A 167 -32.82 27.84 -17.34
C GLU A 167 -32.04 27.58 -16.05
N TRP A 168 -32.70 26.97 -15.03
CA TRP A 168 -32.02 26.58 -13.80
C TRP A 168 -30.94 25.53 -14.08
N VAL A 169 -31.24 24.51 -14.91
CA VAL A 169 -30.24 23.46 -15.27
C VAL A 169 -29.08 24.07 -16.05
N ALA A 170 -29.35 24.97 -17.00
CA ALA A 170 -28.27 25.62 -17.76
C ALA A 170 -27.33 26.41 -16.84
N ALA A 171 -27.87 27.14 -15.88
CA ALA A 171 -27.06 27.85 -14.89
C ALA A 171 -26.29 26.89 -13.94
N GLN A 172 -26.92 25.76 -13.57
CA GLN A 172 -26.23 24.74 -12.76
C GLN A 172 -25.07 24.08 -13.52
N ASP A 173 -25.18 23.93 -14.83
CA ASP A 173 -24.07 23.46 -15.67
C ASP A 173 -22.91 24.47 -15.67
N GLU A 174 -23.21 25.79 -15.72
CA GLU A 174 -22.17 26.82 -15.53
C GLU A 174 -21.51 26.72 -14.16
N VAL A 175 -22.28 26.52 -13.08
CA VAL A 175 -21.73 26.32 -11.73
C VAL A 175 -20.74 25.16 -11.71
N PHE A 176 -21.16 23.98 -12.18
CA PHE A 176 -20.33 22.79 -12.11
C PHE A 176 -19.17 22.77 -13.09
N SER A 177 -19.23 23.56 -14.18
CA SER A 177 -18.08 23.72 -15.07
C SER A 177 -16.89 24.45 -14.42
N ASN A 178 -17.09 25.09 -13.25
CA ASN A 178 -16.01 25.68 -12.46
C ASN A 178 -15.41 24.71 -11.43
N CYS A 179 -15.96 23.51 -11.28
CA CYS A 179 -15.49 22.57 -10.23
C CYS A 179 -14.12 21.99 -10.55
N GLY A 180 -13.85 21.68 -11.80
CA GLY A 180 -12.62 21.06 -12.26
C GLY A 180 -11.70 21.97 -13.04
N SER A 181 -10.51 21.48 -13.31
CA SER A 181 -9.56 22.05 -14.25
C SER A 181 -8.83 20.93 -14.95
N PRO A 182 -8.61 21.01 -16.28
CA PRO A 182 -7.89 19.97 -17.00
C PRO A 182 -6.52 19.72 -16.35
N ARG A 183 -6.25 18.46 -16.01
CA ARG A 183 -4.93 18.06 -15.53
C ARG A 183 -3.89 18.38 -16.61
N TYR A 184 -2.73 18.85 -16.21
CA TYR A 184 -1.62 19.21 -17.10
C TYR A 184 -1.88 20.42 -18.03
N SER A 185 -2.83 21.29 -17.69
CA SER A 185 -3.08 22.51 -18.44
C SER A 185 -2.54 23.74 -17.70
N ASP A 186 -1.66 24.49 -18.35
CA ASP A 186 -1.18 25.79 -17.82
C ASP A 186 -2.26 26.89 -17.87
N LYS A 187 -3.43 26.60 -18.45
CA LYS A 187 -4.52 27.56 -18.57
C LYS A 187 -5.56 27.32 -17.49
N VAL A 188 -5.70 28.27 -16.57
CA VAL A 188 -6.87 28.31 -15.68
C VAL A 188 -8.10 28.56 -16.53
N PRO A 189 -9.15 27.71 -16.49
CA PRO A 189 -10.37 27.96 -17.23
C PRO A 189 -10.99 29.31 -16.84
N GLU A 190 -11.54 30.02 -17.81
CA GLU A 190 -12.31 31.24 -17.53
C GLU A 190 -13.55 30.88 -16.71
N ALA A 191 -13.79 31.64 -15.64
CA ALA A 191 -14.90 31.39 -14.73
C ALA A 191 -16.25 31.63 -15.44
N LYS A 192 -17.13 30.64 -15.38
CA LYS A 192 -18.51 30.72 -15.90
C LYS A 192 -19.46 31.04 -14.75
N ILE A 193 -19.88 32.29 -14.67
CA ILE A 193 -20.79 32.75 -13.62
C ILE A 193 -22.17 33.01 -14.21
N PRO A 194 -23.24 32.36 -13.72
CA PRO A 194 -24.61 32.58 -14.17
C PRO A 194 -25.01 34.05 -14.03
N LYS A 195 -25.70 34.58 -15.04
CA LYS A 195 -26.20 35.96 -14.97
C LYS A 195 -27.38 36.08 -14.03
N PRO A 196 -27.52 37.21 -13.29
CA PRO A 196 -28.71 37.46 -12.50
C PRO A 196 -30.00 37.41 -13.34
N LEU A 197 -31.08 36.96 -12.74
CA LEU A 197 -32.41 36.98 -13.36
C LEU A 197 -33.01 38.41 -13.31
N PRO A 198 -33.89 38.77 -14.27
CA PRO A 198 -34.58 40.04 -14.27
C PRO A 198 -35.48 40.19 -13.03
N GLU A 199 -35.77 41.42 -12.62
CA GLU A 199 -36.60 41.70 -11.45
C GLU A 199 -38.03 41.09 -11.52
N SER A 200 -38.55 40.92 -12.73
CA SER A 200 -39.85 40.32 -12.99
C SER A 200 -39.85 38.80 -12.83
N ALA A 201 -38.70 38.14 -12.61
CA ALA A 201 -38.65 36.69 -12.44
C ALA A 201 -39.29 36.24 -11.10
N ASP A 202 -39.75 35.00 -11.08
CA ASP A 202 -40.30 34.38 -9.87
C ASP A 202 -39.33 34.43 -8.70
N ALA A 203 -39.82 34.72 -7.51
CA ALA A 203 -39.01 34.89 -6.31
C ALA A 203 -38.15 33.65 -6.00
N THR A 204 -38.72 32.44 -6.18
CA THR A 204 -37.95 31.20 -5.99
C THR A 204 -36.80 31.07 -6.99
N CYS A 205 -37.09 31.39 -8.27
CA CYS A 205 -36.04 31.34 -9.30
C CYS A 205 -34.92 32.35 -9.00
N LYS A 206 -35.26 33.54 -8.48
CA LYS A 206 -34.24 34.54 -8.06
C LYS A 206 -33.39 34.06 -6.89
N GLN A 207 -34.00 33.42 -5.89
CA GLN A 207 -33.27 32.83 -4.75
C GLN A 207 -32.30 31.70 -5.22
N GLU A 208 -32.80 30.81 -6.09
CA GLU A 208 -31.95 29.74 -6.66
C GLU A 208 -30.79 30.32 -7.47
N ARG A 209 -31.06 31.33 -8.30
CA ARG A 209 -30.03 31.98 -9.10
C ARG A 209 -28.99 32.71 -8.24
N ALA A 210 -29.38 33.38 -7.16
CA ALA A 210 -28.44 33.99 -6.24
C ALA A 210 -27.51 32.94 -5.61
N TYR A 211 -28.05 31.80 -5.21
CA TYR A 211 -27.25 30.69 -4.71
C TYR A 211 -26.30 30.11 -5.76
N GLN A 212 -26.78 29.93 -7.01
CA GLN A 212 -25.94 29.46 -8.13
C GLN A 212 -24.79 30.44 -8.43
N ILE A 213 -25.00 31.75 -8.41
CA ILE A 213 -23.97 32.75 -8.60
C ILE A 213 -22.90 32.66 -7.51
N ALA A 214 -23.31 32.59 -6.24
CA ALA A 214 -22.40 32.44 -5.11
C ALA A 214 -21.60 31.14 -5.19
N ALA A 215 -22.24 30.02 -5.52
CA ALA A 215 -21.61 28.72 -5.69
C ALA A 215 -20.64 28.69 -6.88
N ALA A 216 -20.99 29.32 -8.01
CA ALA A 216 -20.11 29.43 -9.17
C ALA A 216 -18.82 30.21 -8.81
N ASN A 217 -18.95 31.34 -8.10
CA ASN A 217 -17.81 32.10 -7.59
C ASN A 217 -16.95 31.27 -6.62
N PHE A 218 -17.56 30.46 -5.75
CA PHE A 218 -16.86 29.59 -4.84
C PHE A 218 -16.01 28.54 -5.57
N TYR A 219 -16.60 27.83 -6.54
CA TYR A 219 -15.88 26.83 -7.33
C TYR A 219 -14.84 27.44 -8.30
N ALA A 220 -15.08 28.66 -8.76
CA ALA A 220 -14.12 29.42 -9.55
C ALA A 220 -12.96 30.02 -8.72
N GLN A 221 -12.92 29.80 -7.40
CA GLN A 221 -11.94 30.36 -6.46
C GLN A 221 -12.03 31.88 -6.26
N ASN A 222 -13.12 32.52 -6.65
CA ASN A 222 -13.42 33.92 -6.37
C ASN A 222 -13.96 34.07 -4.93
N PHE A 223 -13.17 33.61 -3.93
CA PHE A 223 -13.65 33.39 -2.57
C PHE A 223 -14.17 34.62 -1.86
N ASP A 224 -13.59 35.80 -2.08
CA ASP A 224 -14.09 37.05 -1.48
C ASP A 224 -15.46 37.45 -2.04
N THR A 225 -15.68 37.29 -3.34
CA THR A 225 -16.97 37.51 -3.98
C THR A 225 -18.00 36.43 -3.50
N ALA A 226 -17.62 35.16 -3.51
CA ALA A 226 -18.47 34.10 -3.01
C ALA A 226 -18.90 34.31 -1.55
N ARG A 227 -17.98 34.74 -0.70
CA ARG A 227 -18.27 35.06 0.70
C ARG A 227 -19.32 36.16 0.82
N ARG A 228 -19.14 37.28 0.10
CA ARG A 228 -20.10 38.39 0.12
C ARG A 228 -21.48 37.99 -0.39
N ASP A 229 -21.53 37.22 -1.48
CA ASP A 229 -22.77 36.75 -2.07
C ASP A 229 -23.49 35.78 -1.10
N PHE A 230 -22.78 34.85 -0.47
CA PHE A 230 -23.35 33.97 0.56
C PHE A 230 -23.79 34.75 1.81
N GLU A 231 -23.05 35.75 2.26
CA GLU A 231 -23.46 36.61 3.37
C GLU A 231 -24.75 37.37 3.08
N ALA A 232 -24.92 37.87 1.86
CA ALA A 232 -26.16 38.52 1.44
C ALA A 232 -27.35 37.56 1.44
N ILE A 233 -27.16 36.31 0.96
CA ILE A 233 -28.19 35.27 1.01
C ILE A 233 -28.53 34.90 2.47
N ALA A 234 -27.52 34.78 3.35
CA ALA A 234 -27.70 34.44 4.76
C ALA A 234 -28.42 35.56 5.54
N ALA A 235 -28.32 36.81 5.10
CA ALA A 235 -29.02 37.97 5.70
C ALA A 235 -30.49 38.08 5.26
N ASP A 236 -30.85 37.44 4.14
CA ASP A 236 -32.26 37.42 3.70
C ASP A 236 -33.08 36.46 4.55
N ALA A 237 -33.97 36.99 5.39
CA ALA A 237 -34.83 36.22 6.26
C ALA A 237 -35.78 35.27 5.51
N ASN A 238 -36.10 35.57 4.24
CA ASN A 238 -37.00 34.78 3.39
C ASN A 238 -36.25 33.76 2.51
N SER A 239 -34.92 33.75 2.52
CA SER A 239 -34.16 32.81 1.73
C SER A 239 -34.19 31.42 2.34
N LYS A 240 -34.60 30.43 1.54
CA LYS A 240 -34.48 29.01 1.95
C LYS A 240 -33.03 28.54 2.10
N TRP A 241 -32.09 29.29 1.56
CA TRP A 241 -30.66 28.99 1.61
C TRP A 241 -29.93 29.66 2.78
N LYS A 242 -30.64 30.36 3.65
CA LYS A 242 -30.09 31.21 4.72
C LYS A 242 -29.03 30.50 5.55
N GLU A 243 -29.37 29.36 6.10
CA GLU A 243 -28.45 28.60 6.97
C GLU A 243 -27.27 28.02 6.17
N MET A 244 -27.55 27.40 5.02
CA MET A 244 -26.50 26.86 4.15
C MET A 244 -25.57 27.95 3.63
N ALA A 245 -26.08 29.11 3.28
CA ALA A 245 -25.28 30.24 2.83
C ALA A 245 -24.37 30.78 3.95
N GLY A 246 -24.86 30.86 5.19
CA GLY A 246 -24.02 31.22 6.34
C GLY A 246 -22.85 30.25 6.54
N TYR A 247 -23.11 28.97 6.41
CA TYR A 247 -22.07 27.92 6.45
C TYR A 247 -21.07 28.07 5.28
N LEU A 248 -21.56 28.23 4.04
CA LEU A 248 -20.71 28.36 2.85
C LEU A 248 -19.90 29.67 2.83
N ALA A 249 -20.39 30.74 3.43
CA ALA A 249 -19.63 31.97 3.64
C ALA A 249 -18.39 31.71 4.52
N THR A 250 -18.51 30.93 5.59
CA THR A 250 -17.36 30.55 6.42
C THR A 250 -16.40 29.63 5.68
N ARG A 251 -16.91 28.67 4.89
CA ARG A 251 -16.07 27.83 4.02
C ARG A 251 -15.29 28.65 2.99
N SER A 252 -15.89 29.71 2.44
CA SER A 252 -15.21 30.62 1.52
C SER A 252 -14.02 31.33 2.19
N MET A 253 -14.21 31.78 3.44
CA MET A 253 -13.10 32.39 4.23
C MET A 253 -11.97 31.37 4.48
N ILE A 254 -12.32 30.16 4.87
CA ILE A 254 -11.35 29.10 5.14
C ILE A 254 -10.56 28.79 3.87
N ARG A 255 -11.22 28.57 2.72
CA ARG A 255 -10.54 28.29 1.46
C ARG A 255 -9.65 29.46 1.02
N GLN A 256 -10.13 30.70 1.15
CA GLN A 256 -9.32 31.88 0.87
C GLN A 256 -8.06 31.95 1.72
N ALA A 257 -8.17 31.57 3.00
CA ALA A 257 -7.03 31.57 3.94
C ALA A 257 -6.03 30.48 3.66
N THR A 258 -6.48 29.34 3.20
CA THR A 258 -5.69 28.11 3.16
C THR A 258 -5.19 27.75 1.75
N LEU A 259 -5.85 28.20 0.67
CA LEU A 259 -5.38 28.07 -0.71
C LEU A 259 -4.46 29.24 -1.15
N ALA A 260 -4.17 30.18 -0.26
CA ALA A 260 -3.16 31.20 -0.50
C ALA A 260 -1.75 30.58 -0.41
N LYS A 261 -0.77 31.22 -1.08
CA LYS A 261 0.65 30.79 -1.06
C LYS A 261 1.19 30.58 0.38
N GLU A 262 0.71 31.41 1.31
CA GLU A 262 0.94 31.23 2.75
C GLU A 262 -0.40 31.29 3.47
N THR A 263 -0.60 30.41 4.44
CA THR A 263 -1.85 30.33 5.21
C THR A 263 -2.10 31.64 5.95
N ASN A 264 -3.24 32.29 5.67
CA ASN A 264 -3.63 33.50 6.35
C ASN A 264 -4.31 33.18 7.70
N LYS A 265 -3.50 33.13 8.78
CA LYS A 265 -3.96 32.80 10.13
C LYS A 265 -5.02 33.80 10.65
N ASN A 266 -4.88 35.10 10.37
CA ASN A 266 -5.86 36.08 10.81
C ASN A 266 -7.24 35.84 10.20
N LEU A 267 -7.30 35.50 8.91
CA LEU A 267 -8.57 35.18 8.25
C LEU A 267 -9.17 33.86 8.80
N LEU A 268 -8.34 32.88 9.18
CA LEU A 268 -8.79 31.68 9.86
C LEU A 268 -9.36 31.98 11.25
N GLU A 269 -8.74 32.87 12.02
CA GLU A 269 -9.27 33.30 13.33
C GLU A 269 -10.63 33.99 13.19
N GLN A 270 -10.78 34.88 12.21
CA GLN A 270 -12.06 35.52 11.90
C GLN A 270 -13.13 34.49 11.49
N ALA A 271 -12.77 33.51 10.66
CA ALA A 271 -13.66 32.42 10.29
C ALA A 271 -14.06 31.60 11.53
N GLY A 272 -13.13 31.30 12.43
CA GLY A 272 -13.37 30.60 13.69
C GLY A 272 -14.37 31.33 14.58
N GLN A 273 -14.20 32.65 14.76
CA GLN A 273 -15.16 33.48 15.52
C GLN A 273 -16.56 33.44 14.90
N LYS A 274 -16.65 33.56 13.57
CA LYS A 274 -17.92 33.47 12.85
C LYS A 274 -18.59 32.10 13.04
N ILE A 275 -17.84 31.01 12.98
CA ILE A 275 -18.34 29.66 13.22
C ILE A 275 -18.91 29.52 14.63
N GLN A 276 -18.24 30.05 15.67
CA GLN A 276 -18.77 30.01 17.03
C GLN A 276 -20.12 30.74 17.16
N HIS A 277 -20.29 31.86 16.47
CA HIS A 277 -21.58 32.56 16.41
C HIS A 277 -22.66 31.74 15.73
N LEU A 278 -22.33 31.02 14.65
CA LEU A 278 -23.28 30.15 13.96
C LEU A 278 -23.66 28.94 14.82
N ILE A 279 -22.70 28.31 15.50
CA ILE A 279 -22.97 27.17 16.42
C ILE A 279 -23.89 27.58 17.58
N ALA A 280 -23.73 28.81 18.09
CA ALA A 280 -24.57 29.32 19.16
C ALA A 280 -26.00 29.71 18.68
N ASN A 281 -26.23 29.84 17.37
CA ASN A 281 -27.54 30.20 16.82
C ASN A 281 -28.40 28.95 16.58
N PRO A 282 -29.57 28.80 17.24
CA PRO A 282 -30.45 27.62 17.10
C PRO A 282 -30.89 27.32 15.66
N SER A 283 -30.93 28.32 14.76
CA SER A 283 -31.30 28.12 13.36
C SER A 283 -30.32 27.19 12.64
N TYR A 284 -29.07 27.10 13.11
CA TYR A 284 -28.03 26.26 12.52
C TYR A 284 -27.91 24.87 13.17
N ALA A 285 -28.92 24.44 13.93
CA ALA A 285 -28.86 23.15 14.66
C ALA A 285 -28.59 21.95 13.73
N THR A 286 -29.13 21.96 12.50
CA THR A 286 -28.91 20.92 11.48
C THR A 286 -27.51 20.90 10.88
N LEU A 287 -26.77 22.01 10.97
CA LEU A 287 -25.40 22.16 10.46
C LEU A 287 -24.36 22.20 11.59
N LYS A 288 -24.77 21.89 12.83
CA LYS A 288 -23.90 22.02 14.00
C LYS A 288 -22.67 21.12 13.91
N GLU A 289 -22.82 19.90 13.45
CA GLU A 289 -21.71 18.95 13.29
C GLU A 289 -20.74 19.42 12.20
N ASP A 290 -21.25 19.86 11.06
CA ASP A 290 -20.44 20.41 9.97
C ASP A 290 -19.67 21.66 10.43
N LEU A 291 -20.32 22.55 11.17
CA LEU A 291 -19.68 23.74 11.74
C LEU A 291 -18.62 23.38 12.77
N GLN A 292 -18.85 22.36 13.59
CA GLN A 292 -17.85 21.88 14.54
C GLN A 292 -16.64 21.29 13.82
N SER A 293 -16.86 20.55 12.74
CA SER A 293 -15.76 20.04 11.89
C SER A 293 -14.92 21.16 11.30
N LEU A 294 -15.55 22.27 10.84
CA LEU A 294 -14.82 23.44 10.40
C LEU A 294 -14.06 24.15 11.54
N ALA A 295 -14.63 24.20 12.74
CA ALA A 295 -13.97 24.77 13.91
C ALA A 295 -12.72 23.96 14.28
N ASN A 296 -12.81 22.64 14.27
CA ASN A 296 -11.70 21.74 14.51
C ASN A 296 -10.61 21.91 13.45
N PHE A 297 -11.00 21.96 12.17
CA PHE A 297 -10.07 22.23 11.06
C PHE A 297 -9.26 23.52 11.26
N ILE A 298 -9.89 24.59 11.76
CA ILE A 298 -9.21 25.85 12.07
C ILE A 298 -8.30 25.70 13.29
N ALA A 299 -8.80 25.05 14.36
CA ALA A 299 -8.06 24.85 15.62
C ALA A 299 -6.73 24.12 15.38
N VAL A 300 -6.74 23.08 14.54
CA VAL A 300 -5.53 22.33 14.14
C VAL A 300 -4.47 23.25 13.49
N ARG A 301 -4.89 24.26 12.75
CA ARG A 301 -3.97 25.15 12.00
C ARG A 301 -3.51 26.35 12.82
N ILE A 302 -4.28 26.77 13.80
CA ILE A 302 -3.96 27.92 14.64
C ILE A 302 -3.19 27.48 15.90
N SER A 303 -3.68 26.45 16.58
CA SER A 303 -3.13 25.97 17.87
C SER A 303 -3.31 24.47 18.02
N PRO A 304 -2.60 23.64 17.24
CA PRO A 304 -2.78 22.20 17.20
C PRO A 304 -2.55 21.54 18.56
N ASP A 305 -1.57 21.99 19.32
CA ASP A 305 -1.24 21.52 20.66
C ASP A 305 -2.36 21.77 21.67
N ALA A 306 -2.93 22.96 21.70
CA ALA A 306 -4.06 23.26 22.58
C ALA A 306 -5.30 22.44 22.21
N HIS A 307 -5.52 22.25 20.92
CA HIS A 307 -6.63 21.43 20.40
C HIS A 307 -6.47 19.96 20.80
N LEU A 308 -5.29 19.37 20.59
CA LEU A 308 -4.98 18.00 21.00
C LEU A 308 -5.15 17.78 22.50
N ASN A 309 -4.63 18.71 23.33
CA ASN A 309 -4.77 18.59 24.78
C ASN A 309 -6.24 18.66 25.22
N LYS A 310 -7.06 19.47 24.56
CA LYS A 310 -8.51 19.51 24.79
C LYS A 310 -9.16 18.17 24.44
N LEU A 311 -8.94 17.67 23.20
CA LEU A 311 -9.52 16.42 22.73
C LEU A 311 -9.12 15.21 23.58
N ALA A 312 -7.89 15.13 24.03
CA ALA A 312 -7.39 14.04 24.86
C ALA A 312 -8.02 13.98 26.27
N THR A 313 -8.72 15.05 26.71
CA THR A 313 -9.49 15.10 27.95
C THR A 313 -10.99 14.85 27.75
N GLU A 314 -11.46 14.81 26.51
CA GLU A 314 -12.85 14.58 26.15
C GLU A 314 -13.21 13.07 26.14
N LYS A 315 -14.48 12.75 25.92
CA LYS A 315 -14.94 11.37 25.79
C LYS A 315 -14.33 10.74 24.53
N PHE A 316 -13.88 9.51 24.64
CA PHE A 316 -13.30 8.72 23.54
C PHE A 316 -14.43 8.15 22.66
N ASP A 317 -15.09 9.01 21.89
CA ASP A 317 -15.99 8.59 20.82
C ASP A 317 -15.28 8.61 19.46
N GLN A 318 -15.96 8.08 18.45
CA GLN A 318 -15.41 7.98 17.09
C GLN A 318 -14.89 9.33 16.58
N GLN A 319 -15.67 10.40 16.76
CA GLN A 319 -15.30 11.73 16.27
C GLN A 319 -14.06 12.29 16.96
N THR A 320 -13.95 12.13 18.29
CA THR A 320 -12.80 12.57 19.06
C THR A 320 -11.53 11.82 18.69
N ILE A 321 -11.61 10.49 18.52
CA ILE A 321 -10.49 9.63 18.11
C ILE A 321 -10.00 10.01 16.70
N GLU A 322 -10.94 10.19 15.78
CA GLU A 322 -10.64 10.59 14.41
C GLU A 322 -9.95 11.96 14.37
N GLU A 323 -10.45 12.91 15.14
CA GLU A 323 -9.90 14.27 15.20
C GLU A 323 -8.51 14.30 15.84
N ILE A 324 -8.25 13.53 16.92
CA ILE A 324 -6.91 13.39 17.50
C ILE A 324 -5.95 12.83 16.47
N THR A 325 -6.34 11.77 15.77
CA THR A 325 -5.50 11.12 14.76
C THR A 325 -5.17 12.10 13.62
N LYS A 326 -6.18 12.75 13.05
CA LYS A 326 -6.00 13.74 11.98
C LYS A 326 -5.13 14.91 12.42
N THR A 327 -5.31 15.36 13.67
CA THR A 327 -4.53 16.48 14.19
C THR A 327 -3.07 16.12 14.35
N LEU A 328 -2.78 14.92 14.89
CA LEU A 328 -1.41 14.43 15.02
C LEU A 328 -0.74 14.23 13.65
N ASP A 329 -1.46 13.64 12.71
CA ASP A 329 -0.95 13.40 11.36
C ASP A 329 -0.61 14.73 10.67
N ASN A 330 -1.54 15.67 10.62
CA ASN A 330 -1.32 16.97 10.01
C ASN A 330 -0.22 17.82 10.70
N TYR A 331 -0.02 17.63 12.01
CA TYR A 331 0.96 18.42 12.76
C TYR A 331 2.37 17.88 12.63
N LEU A 332 2.53 16.56 12.56
CA LEU A 332 3.84 15.91 12.51
C LEU A 332 4.34 15.69 11.08
N ASP A 333 3.43 15.52 10.15
CA ASP A 333 3.73 15.28 8.75
C ASP A 333 2.80 16.12 7.84
N PRO A 334 2.98 17.44 7.83
CA PRO A 334 2.14 18.33 7.03
C PRO A 334 2.23 18.06 5.52
N ASP A 335 3.34 17.49 5.06
CA ASP A 335 3.58 17.18 3.64
C ASP A 335 3.23 15.73 3.27
N ASN A 336 2.76 14.93 4.25
CA ASN A 336 2.45 13.50 4.07
C ASN A 336 3.64 12.68 3.53
N SER A 337 4.87 13.15 3.78
CA SER A 337 6.11 12.63 3.19
C SER A 337 6.95 11.76 4.14
N ALA A 338 6.65 11.81 5.45
CA ALA A 338 7.43 11.09 6.45
C ALA A 338 6.55 10.12 7.25
N THR A 339 6.81 8.84 7.09
CA THR A 339 6.23 7.77 7.93
C THR A 339 6.91 7.65 9.30
N GLU A 340 8.11 8.24 9.47
CA GLU A 340 8.92 8.10 10.66
C GLU A 340 8.82 9.30 11.60
N VAL A 341 8.42 9.03 12.84
CA VAL A 341 8.48 10.00 13.93
C VAL A 341 9.91 10.12 14.44
N THR A 342 10.49 11.32 14.41
CA THR A 342 11.75 11.64 15.09
C THR A 342 11.41 12.28 16.43
N TYR A 343 11.51 11.54 17.54
CA TYR A 343 11.09 12.02 18.86
C TYR A 343 11.82 13.29 19.31
N SER A 344 13.10 13.41 18.97
CA SER A 344 13.91 14.61 19.27
C SER A 344 13.38 15.88 18.63
N LYS A 345 12.58 15.78 17.56
CA LYS A 345 11.93 16.91 16.86
C LYS A 345 10.49 17.16 17.32
N VAL A 346 9.92 16.27 18.14
CA VAL A 346 8.55 16.43 18.66
C VAL A 346 8.49 17.63 19.60
N PRO A 347 7.56 18.57 19.41
CA PRO A 347 7.41 19.73 20.28
C PRO A 347 7.07 19.34 21.74
N GLU A 348 7.69 20.05 22.71
CA GLU A 348 7.55 19.74 24.14
C GLU A 348 6.12 19.87 24.67
N ASN A 349 5.29 20.67 24.04
CA ASN A 349 3.88 20.82 24.42
C ASN A 349 3.03 19.58 24.09
N LEU A 350 3.36 18.81 23.05
CA LEU A 350 2.71 17.54 22.74
C LEU A 350 3.07 16.45 23.77
N LYS A 351 4.28 16.48 24.30
CA LYS A 351 4.76 15.56 25.32
C LYS A 351 4.09 15.73 26.68
N LYS A 352 3.29 16.79 26.87
CA LYS A 352 2.53 17.01 28.13
C LYS A 352 1.35 16.06 28.29
N ASN A 353 0.80 15.52 27.21
CA ASN A 353 -0.24 14.51 27.27
C ASN A 353 0.39 13.14 27.24
N GLU A 354 0.19 12.35 28.30
CA GLU A 354 0.90 11.07 28.49
C GLU A 354 0.58 10.02 27.42
N MET A 355 -0.65 9.99 26.88
CA MET A 355 -1.02 9.08 25.79
C MET A 355 -0.33 9.50 24.49
N ILE A 356 -0.34 10.78 24.17
CA ILE A 356 0.30 11.30 22.96
C ILE A 356 1.82 11.11 23.06
N ASP A 357 2.41 11.44 24.21
CA ASP A 357 3.84 11.24 24.48
C ASP A 357 4.23 9.78 24.29
N TRP A 358 3.44 8.85 24.85
CA TRP A 358 3.69 7.42 24.68
C TRP A 358 3.59 6.97 23.21
N ILE A 359 2.56 7.42 22.46
CA ILE A 359 2.38 7.05 21.05
C ILE A 359 3.57 7.52 20.24
N LEU A 360 3.97 8.79 20.39
CA LEU A 360 5.08 9.38 19.62
C LEU A 360 6.42 8.75 19.99
N THR A 361 6.62 8.41 21.26
CA THR A 361 7.81 7.69 21.73
C THR A 361 7.86 6.27 21.16
N PHE A 362 6.71 5.57 21.15
CA PHE A 362 6.63 4.19 20.65
C PHE A 362 6.82 4.09 19.14
N GLN A 363 6.34 5.08 18.38
CA GLN A 363 6.52 5.13 16.92
C GLN A 363 7.93 5.53 16.50
N ALA A 364 8.64 6.31 17.32
CA ALA A 364 9.96 6.81 16.97
C ALA A 364 11.05 5.74 17.14
N THR A 365 12.07 5.84 16.30
CA THR A 365 13.21 4.91 16.25
C THR A 365 14.54 5.55 16.65
N ASP A 366 14.54 6.87 17.00
CA ASP A 366 15.73 7.59 17.39
C ASP A 366 16.18 7.30 18.84
N GLU A 367 17.45 7.51 19.13
CA GLU A 367 18.03 7.29 20.47
C GLU A 367 17.32 8.08 21.57
N ALA A 368 16.77 9.26 21.22
CA ALA A 368 16.03 10.10 22.16
C ALA A 368 14.75 9.42 22.64
N SER A 369 14.01 8.75 21.75
CA SER A 369 12.80 8.00 22.09
C SER A 369 13.10 6.85 23.03
N THR A 370 14.17 6.07 22.76
CA THR A 370 14.59 4.96 23.62
C THR A 370 14.98 5.45 25.02
N LYS A 371 15.77 6.52 25.11
CA LYS A 371 16.13 7.13 26.41
C LYS A 371 14.91 7.62 27.18
N HIS A 372 13.98 8.27 26.48
CA HIS A 372 12.74 8.75 27.08
C HIS A 372 11.88 7.60 27.60
N ALA A 373 11.64 6.57 26.78
CA ALA A 373 10.88 5.39 27.17
C ALA A 373 11.46 4.72 28.43
N LEU A 374 12.79 4.56 28.49
CA LEU A 374 13.49 4.02 29.65
C LEU A 374 13.32 4.89 30.93
N ALA A 375 13.41 6.21 30.77
CA ALA A 375 13.22 7.15 31.88
C ALA A 375 11.79 7.08 32.43
N ARG A 376 10.79 7.15 31.55
CA ARG A 376 9.38 7.06 31.90
C ARG A 376 9.02 5.70 32.53
N TRP A 377 9.56 4.60 32.00
CA TRP A 377 9.37 3.29 32.60
C TRP A 377 9.99 3.21 34.01
N LYS A 378 11.21 3.74 34.23
CA LYS A 378 11.84 3.78 35.54
C LYS A 378 11.04 4.60 36.55
N GLU A 379 10.42 5.68 36.10
CA GLU A 379 9.59 6.56 36.95
C GLU A 379 8.22 5.91 37.24
N THR A 380 7.49 5.48 36.23
CA THR A 380 6.07 5.08 36.35
C THR A 380 5.86 3.62 36.66
N LYS A 381 6.80 2.76 36.27
CA LYS A 381 6.68 1.29 36.29
C LYS A 381 5.47 0.75 35.56
N SER A 382 4.89 1.53 34.64
CA SER A 382 3.70 1.11 33.89
C SER A 382 4.04 0.13 32.76
N THR A 383 3.10 -0.77 32.46
CA THR A 383 3.23 -1.73 31.35
C THR A 383 3.37 -1.02 30.01
N ALA A 384 2.67 0.10 29.79
CA ALA A 384 2.78 0.86 28.54
C ALA A 384 4.21 1.34 28.30
N TRP A 385 4.83 1.97 29.31
CA TRP A 385 6.22 2.41 29.18
C TRP A 385 7.23 1.27 29.16
N LEU A 386 6.92 0.12 29.78
CA LEU A 386 7.72 -1.09 29.63
C LEU A 386 7.72 -1.58 28.17
N VAL A 387 6.55 -1.60 27.53
CA VAL A 387 6.41 -1.97 26.12
C VAL A 387 7.23 -1.02 25.23
N ALA A 388 7.11 0.30 25.42
CA ALA A 388 7.89 1.25 24.64
C ALA A 388 9.41 1.07 24.85
N ALA A 389 9.85 0.92 26.11
CA ALA A 389 11.26 0.76 26.43
C ALA A 389 11.87 -0.54 25.87
N ILE A 390 11.17 -1.67 26.00
CA ILE A 390 11.71 -2.96 25.51
C ILE A 390 11.70 -3.03 23.98
N THR A 391 10.80 -2.30 23.30
CA THR A 391 10.76 -2.21 21.85
C THR A 391 11.97 -1.47 21.30
N GLY A 392 12.37 -0.36 21.95
CA GLY A 392 13.43 0.53 21.48
C GLY A 392 14.87 0.09 21.77
N VAL A 393 15.10 -0.93 22.62
CA VAL A 393 16.46 -1.35 22.98
C VAL A 393 16.93 -2.54 22.16
N ASP A 394 18.23 -2.62 21.90
CA ASP A 394 18.90 -3.75 21.29
C ASP A 394 19.41 -4.78 22.32
N ALA A 395 19.84 -5.92 21.83
CA ALA A 395 20.30 -7.03 22.70
C ALA A 395 21.54 -6.69 23.53
N GLU A 396 22.39 -5.83 23.01
CA GLU A 396 23.64 -5.35 23.63
C GLU A 396 23.43 -4.19 24.61
N ASP A 397 22.21 -3.59 24.64
CA ASP A 397 21.92 -2.48 25.54
C ASP A 397 22.06 -2.92 26.99
N GLN A 398 22.70 -2.06 27.82
CA GLN A 398 22.94 -2.33 29.25
C GLN A 398 21.64 -2.56 30.05
N HIS A 399 20.49 -2.08 29.59
CA HIS A 399 19.18 -2.24 30.21
C HIS A 399 18.44 -3.48 29.72
N ALA A 400 18.90 -4.17 28.67
CA ALA A 400 18.19 -5.28 28.04
C ALA A 400 17.81 -6.38 29.05
N ASN A 401 18.75 -6.82 29.89
CA ASN A 401 18.45 -7.85 30.88
C ASN A 401 17.48 -7.38 31.98
N GLN A 402 17.51 -6.11 32.33
CA GLN A 402 16.57 -5.52 33.31
C GLN A 402 15.14 -5.48 32.70
N LEU A 403 15.02 -5.10 31.44
CA LEU A 403 13.75 -5.06 30.72
C LEU A 403 13.17 -6.48 30.50
N ILE A 404 14.01 -7.46 30.16
CA ILE A 404 13.61 -8.88 30.06
C ILE A 404 13.04 -9.37 31.39
N ALA A 405 13.73 -9.07 32.50
CA ALA A 405 13.26 -9.48 33.83
C ALA A 405 11.91 -8.81 34.19
N ALA A 406 11.77 -7.52 33.91
CA ALA A 406 10.53 -6.78 34.12
C ALA A 406 9.39 -7.32 33.23
N ALA A 407 9.66 -7.58 31.96
CA ALA A 407 8.69 -8.14 31.02
C ALA A 407 8.21 -9.54 31.45
N ARG A 408 9.07 -10.36 32.01
CA ARG A 408 8.69 -11.67 32.58
C ARG A 408 7.85 -11.56 33.84
N ALA A 409 8.06 -10.50 34.64
CA ALA A 409 7.30 -10.25 35.84
C ALA A 409 5.93 -9.58 35.58
N ASP A 410 5.77 -8.93 34.46
CA ASP A 410 4.52 -8.27 34.08
C ASP A 410 3.38 -9.27 33.94
N LYS A 411 2.20 -8.92 34.46
CA LYS A 411 0.99 -9.76 34.44
C LYS A 411 -0.13 -9.25 33.56
N SER A 412 0.11 -8.18 32.82
CA SER A 412 -0.89 -7.63 31.92
C SER A 412 -1.25 -8.64 30.83
N PRO A 413 -2.52 -9.03 30.72
CA PRO A 413 -2.92 -9.92 29.63
C PRO A 413 -2.78 -9.24 28.26
N TYR A 414 -2.83 -7.91 28.23
CA TYR A 414 -2.81 -7.10 27.01
C TYR A 414 -1.40 -6.96 26.43
N ALA A 415 -0.37 -6.95 27.27
CA ALA A 415 1.03 -6.82 26.83
C ALA A 415 1.70 -8.18 26.55
N LYS A 416 1.08 -9.30 26.97
CA LYS A 416 1.66 -10.64 27.01
C LYS A 416 2.44 -11.01 25.76
N TRP A 417 1.84 -10.85 24.58
CA TRP A 417 2.47 -11.30 23.33
C TRP A 417 3.52 -10.33 22.81
N THR A 418 3.33 -9.04 23.00
CA THR A 418 4.34 -8.03 22.67
C THR A 418 5.59 -8.21 23.55
N LEU A 419 5.41 -8.34 24.86
CA LEU A 419 6.52 -8.59 25.77
C LEU A 419 7.21 -9.91 25.50
N PHE A 420 6.45 -10.98 25.22
CA PHE A 420 7.02 -12.27 24.83
C PHE A 420 7.88 -12.16 23.58
N TYR A 421 7.37 -11.48 22.54
CA TYR A 421 8.11 -11.25 21.29
C TYR A 421 9.45 -10.55 21.55
N HIS A 422 9.43 -9.45 22.29
CA HIS A 422 10.66 -8.69 22.56
C HIS A 422 11.63 -9.41 23.50
N ILE A 423 11.15 -10.22 24.46
CA ILE A 423 12.01 -11.12 25.24
C ILE A 423 12.76 -12.06 24.29
N ILE A 424 12.04 -12.72 23.38
CA ILE A 424 12.63 -13.64 22.40
C ILE A 424 13.64 -12.90 21.50
N ARG A 425 13.28 -11.71 20.99
CA ARG A 425 14.16 -10.88 20.15
C ARG A 425 15.47 -10.55 20.85
N LEU A 426 15.41 -10.06 22.08
CA LEU A 426 16.60 -9.68 22.86
C LEU A 426 17.43 -10.90 23.25
N GLU A 427 16.82 -12.00 23.66
CA GLU A 427 17.54 -13.23 24.00
C GLU A 427 18.19 -13.89 22.79
N SER A 428 17.56 -13.84 21.62
CA SER A 428 18.16 -14.29 20.35
C SER A 428 19.40 -13.47 20.01
N GLY A 429 19.34 -12.14 20.09
CA GLY A 429 20.53 -11.29 19.91
C GLY A 429 21.64 -11.52 20.94
N GLN A 430 21.31 -12.05 22.12
CA GLN A 430 22.27 -12.46 23.15
C GLN A 430 22.78 -13.90 22.95
N SER A 431 22.50 -14.54 21.82
CA SER A 431 22.91 -15.92 21.50
C SER A 431 22.40 -16.98 22.49
N LYS A 432 21.21 -16.77 23.06
CA LYS A 432 20.54 -17.71 24.00
C LYS A 432 19.65 -18.70 23.25
N ASP A 433 20.10 -19.23 22.13
CA ASP A 433 19.34 -20.01 21.15
C ASP A 433 18.56 -21.19 21.77
N ALA A 434 19.16 -21.90 22.72
CA ALA A 434 18.49 -23.05 23.36
C ALA A 434 17.27 -22.60 24.19
N SER A 435 17.36 -21.50 24.92
CA SER A 435 16.24 -20.93 25.71
C SER A 435 15.15 -20.37 24.78
N VAL A 436 15.58 -19.64 23.75
CA VAL A 436 14.69 -19.09 22.72
C VAL A 436 13.91 -20.19 22.02
N LYS A 437 14.63 -21.23 21.54
CA LYS A 437 14.01 -22.39 20.90
C LYS A 437 12.99 -23.07 21.80
N ALA A 438 13.34 -23.35 23.05
CA ALA A 438 12.43 -24.00 24.00
C ALA A 438 11.17 -23.16 24.30
N SER A 439 11.34 -21.83 24.42
CA SER A 439 10.23 -20.90 24.65
C SER A 439 9.28 -20.82 23.45
N LEU A 440 9.82 -20.74 22.23
CA LEU A 440 9.04 -20.75 20.99
C LEU A 440 8.36 -22.07 20.76
N ASP A 441 9.06 -23.22 20.92
CA ASP A 441 8.50 -24.57 20.75
C ASP A 441 7.33 -24.80 21.69
N LYS A 442 7.38 -24.30 22.93
CA LYS A 442 6.28 -24.39 23.89
C LYS A 442 5.01 -23.69 23.38
N VAL A 443 5.11 -22.51 22.79
CA VAL A 443 3.96 -21.75 22.26
C VAL A 443 3.50 -22.36 20.93
N LEU A 444 4.45 -22.68 20.03
CA LEU A 444 4.14 -23.15 18.67
C LEU A 444 3.64 -24.59 18.60
N SER A 445 3.85 -25.43 19.65
CA SER A 445 3.28 -26.79 19.72
C SER A 445 1.78 -26.79 20.00
N ALA A 446 1.26 -25.83 20.75
CA ALA A 446 -0.15 -25.63 21.06
C ALA A 446 -0.47 -24.14 21.09
N PRO A 447 -0.62 -23.49 19.94
CA PRO A 447 -0.87 -22.07 19.88
C PRO A 447 -2.16 -21.69 20.61
N PRO A 448 -2.12 -20.72 21.53
CA PRO A 448 -3.32 -20.24 22.21
C PRO A 448 -4.32 -19.62 21.23
N ALA A 449 -5.61 -19.83 21.49
CA ALA A 449 -6.68 -19.33 20.60
C ALA A 449 -6.73 -17.78 20.50
N GLU A 450 -6.24 -17.10 21.56
CA GLU A 450 -6.15 -15.64 21.59
C GLU A 450 -4.96 -15.07 20.83
N LEU A 451 -4.04 -15.92 20.30
CA LEU A 451 -2.88 -15.44 19.53
C LEU A 451 -3.30 -15.15 18.10
N PRO A 452 -3.24 -13.89 17.63
CA PRO A 452 -3.57 -13.53 16.25
C PRO A 452 -2.67 -14.26 15.23
N ALA A 453 -3.16 -14.46 14.03
CA ALA A 453 -2.46 -15.19 12.98
C ALA A 453 -1.13 -14.54 12.59
N GLY A 454 -1.09 -13.19 12.49
CA GLY A 454 0.14 -12.44 12.23
C GLY A 454 1.17 -12.57 13.34
N ALA A 455 0.72 -12.54 14.60
CA ALA A 455 1.60 -12.78 15.74
C ALA A 455 2.16 -14.22 15.71
N LEU A 456 1.34 -15.21 15.39
CA LEU A 456 1.78 -16.61 15.22
C LEU A 456 2.81 -16.73 14.07
N ASN A 457 2.57 -16.06 12.96
CA ASN A 457 3.50 -16.04 11.82
C ASN A 457 4.83 -15.39 12.22
N SER A 458 4.81 -14.27 12.97
CA SER A 458 6.03 -13.63 13.50
C SER A 458 6.84 -14.57 14.39
N LEU A 459 6.19 -15.29 15.31
CA LEU A 459 6.88 -16.26 16.19
C LEU A 459 7.47 -17.45 15.40
N LYS A 460 6.77 -17.93 14.36
CA LYS A 460 7.32 -18.95 13.46
C LYS A 460 8.54 -18.45 12.71
N LEU A 461 8.51 -17.19 12.26
CA LEU A 461 9.64 -16.56 11.57
C LEU A 461 10.87 -16.49 12.48
N MET A 462 10.69 -16.11 13.75
CA MET A 462 11.78 -16.14 14.76
C MET A 462 12.31 -17.56 15.05
N ARG A 463 11.46 -18.58 14.91
CA ARG A 463 11.85 -19.97 15.15
C ARG A 463 12.60 -20.58 13.95
N LEU A 464 12.40 -20.04 12.75
CA LEU A 464 12.95 -20.56 11.49
C LEU A 464 14.48 -20.70 11.48
N PRO A 465 15.28 -19.69 11.91
CA PRO A 465 16.74 -19.80 11.96
C PRO A 465 17.27 -20.91 12.88
N LEU A 466 16.51 -21.26 13.90
CA LEU A 466 16.84 -22.28 14.92
C LEU A 466 16.46 -23.70 14.50
N SER A 467 16.18 -23.92 13.22
CA SER A 467 15.80 -25.24 12.67
C SER A 467 16.98 -26.22 12.70
N ALA A 468 16.74 -27.38 13.32
CA ALA A 468 17.76 -28.44 13.47
C ALA A 468 17.87 -29.36 12.24
N ASN A 469 16.89 -29.35 11.35
CA ASN A 469 16.82 -30.16 10.16
C ASN A 469 15.92 -29.53 9.10
N LEU A 470 15.90 -30.12 7.90
CA LEU A 470 15.10 -29.61 6.77
C LEU A 470 13.60 -29.61 7.07
N ASP A 471 13.07 -30.61 7.78
CA ASP A 471 11.64 -30.68 8.08
C ASP A 471 11.18 -29.57 9.03
N GLU A 472 12.01 -29.22 10.05
CA GLU A 472 11.75 -28.05 10.89
C GLU A 472 11.79 -26.74 10.07
N PHE A 473 12.78 -26.61 9.19
CA PHE A 473 12.90 -25.44 8.30
C PHE A 473 11.65 -25.29 7.44
N LEU A 474 11.18 -26.36 6.81
CA LEU A 474 9.98 -26.33 5.98
C LEU A 474 8.73 -26.06 6.82
N LYS A 475 8.62 -26.63 8.01
CA LYS A 475 7.50 -26.41 8.94
C LYS A 475 7.32 -24.93 9.31
N TYR A 476 8.41 -24.21 9.54
CA TYR A 476 8.35 -22.79 9.96
C TYR A 476 8.49 -21.82 8.80
N GLY A 477 9.18 -22.21 7.72
CA GLY A 477 9.37 -21.38 6.53
C GLY A 477 8.18 -21.35 5.56
N ILE A 478 7.27 -22.33 5.66
CA ILE A 478 6.02 -22.37 4.88
C ILE A 478 4.89 -21.88 5.78
N GLN A 479 4.32 -20.74 5.44
CA GLN A 479 3.27 -20.10 6.23
C GLN A 479 2.10 -19.68 5.34
N LYS A 480 0.90 -19.61 5.92
CA LYS A 480 -0.27 -19.04 5.26
C LYS A 480 -0.17 -17.53 5.33
N PRO A 481 -0.15 -16.81 4.19
CA PRO A 481 -0.22 -15.35 4.20
C PRO A 481 -1.54 -14.86 4.79
N LEU A 482 -1.54 -13.67 5.36
CA LEU A 482 -2.75 -12.97 5.80
C LEU A 482 -3.44 -12.25 4.64
N ALA A 483 -2.64 -11.77 3.69
CA ALA A 483 -3.12 -11.13 2.47
C ALA A 483 -2.18 -11.40 1.30
N ILE A 484 -2.70 -11.24 0.09
CA ILE A 484 -1.94 -11.18 -1.16
C ILE A 484 -2.28 -9.84 -1.80
N CYS A 485 -1.28 -9.04 -2.12
CA CYS A 485 -1.48 -7.75 -2.78
C CYS A 485 -0.94 -7.80 -4.20
N SER A 486 -1.76 -7.44 -5.18
CA SER A 486 -1.33 -7.15 -6.54
C SER A 486 -0.81 -5.71 -6.58
N ASP A 487 0.25 -5.42 -7.34
CA ASP A 487 0.80 -4.09 -7.58
C ASP A 487 1.74 -3.47 -6.53
N GLY A 488 2.37 -4.28 -5.68
CA GLY A 488 3.43 -3.79 -4.78
C GLY A 488 3.00 -2.84 -3.67
N GLY A 489 1.68 -2.67 -3.49
CA GLY A 489 1.13 -1.87 -2.39
C GLY A 489 1.25 -2.60 -1.05
N VAL A 490 1.35 -1.84 0.04
CA VAL A 490 1.15 -2.39 1.38
C VAL A 490 -0.31 -2.79 1.49
N PRO A 491 -0.66 -4.04 1.84
CA PRO A 491 -2.05 -4.43 1.95
C PRO A 491 -2.68 -3.70 3.13
N GLU A 492 -3.48 -2.70 2.83
CA GLU A 492 -4.36 -2.08 3.81
C GLU A 492 -5.62 -2.92 4.01
N MET A 493 -5.93 -3.76 3.02
CA MET A 493 -7.08 -4.67 3.01
C MET A 493 -6.69 -6.00 2.36
N PRO A 494 -7.25 -7.13 2.81
CA PRO A 494 -7.23 -8.35 2.02
C PRO A 494 -7.96 -8.15 0.69
N ASP A 495 -7.41 -8.68 -0.40
CA ASP A 495 -7.96 -8.52 -1.75
C ASP A 495 -9.36 -9.14 -1.93
N GLU A 496 -9.79 -10.00 -1.00
CA GLU A 496 -11.10 -10.65 -1.03
C GLU A 496 -11.82 -10.56 0.32
N GLU A 497 -13.14 -10.35 0.30
CA GLU A 497 -14.01 -10.32 1.50
C GLU A 497 -13.90 -11.62 2.34
N ASP A 498 -13.56 -12.74 1.72
CA ASP A 498 -13.34 -14.01 2.40
C ASP A 498 -12.04 -14.06 3.20
N ASP A 499 -11.01 -13.31 2.82
CA ASP A 499 -9.76 -13.19 3.57
C ASP A 499 -9.94 -12.31 4.81
N LEU A 500 -10.77 -11.25 4.72
CA LEU A 500 -11.22 -10.44 5.86
C LEU A 500 -11.85 -11.28 6.97
N LYS A 501 -12.57 -12.33 6.61
CA LYS A 501 -13.24 -13.25 7.55
C LYS A 501 -12.37 -14.41 7.98
N GLY A 502 -11.08 -14.44 7.58
CA GLY A 502 -10.17 -15.55 7.85
C GLY A 502 -10.54 -16.87 7.14
N LYS A 503 -11.41 -16.80 6.13
CA LYS A 503 -11.89 -17.93 5.34
C LYS A 503 -11.21 -18.08 3.98
N GLY A 504 -10.29 -17.17 3.65
CA GLY A 504 -9.61 -17.12 2.36
C GLY A 504 -8.90 -18.41 2.00
N LYS A 505 -8.94 -18.75 0.72
CA LYS A 505 -8.32 -19.94 0.12
C LYS A 505 -6.84 -19.75 -0.22
N THR A 506 -6.22 -18.67 0.28
CA THR A 506 -4.81 -18.39 0.01
C THR A 506 -3.94 -19.58 0.43
N PRO A 507 -3.22 -20.22 -0.50
CA PRO A 507 -2.40 -21.36 -0.19
C PRO A 507 -1.18 -20.93 0.66
N PRO A 508 -0.66 -21.82 1.52
CA PRO A 508 0.61 -21.58 2.18
C PRO A 508 1.72 -21.36 1.16
N THR A 509 2.61 -20.40 1.45
CA THR A 509 3.78 -20.06 0.62
C THR A 509 5.06 -20.08 1.47
N PHE A 510 6.22 -20.04 0.82
CA PHE A 510 7.46 -19.74 1.54
C PHE A 510 7.45 -18.28 1.98
N THR A 511 7.84 -18.00 3.22
CA THR A 511 8.09 -16.62 3.66
C THR A 511 9.28 -16.04 2.87
N THR A 512 9.39 -14.72 2.79
CA THR A 512 10.50 -14.04 2.11
C THR A 512 11.85 -14.55 2.61
N LEU A 513 12.03 -14.62 3.93
CA LEU A 513 13.25 -15.14 4.54
C LEU A 513 13.53 -16.61 4.13
N ALA A 514 12.51 -17.48 4.15
CA ALA A 514 12.69 -18.87 3.73
C ALA A 514 13.05 -18.97 2.24
N GLY A 515 12.41 -18.19 1.37
CA GLY A 515 12.72 -18.12 -0.06
C GLY A 515 14.15 -17.63 -0.31
N ASN A 516 14.60 -16.62 0.44
CA ASN A 516 15.97 -16.12 0.38
C ASN A 516 17.00 -17.16 0.82
N VAL A 517 16.71 -17.93 1.86
CA VAL A 517 17.56 -19.05 2.30
C VAL A 517 17.60 -20.16 1.24
N LEU A 518 16.45 -20.58 0.70
CA LEU A 518 16.36 -21.56 -0.38
C LEU A 518 17.22 -21.17 -1.58
N THR A 519 17.13 -19.89 -1.98
CA THR A 519 17.84 -19.34 -3.12
C THR A 519 19.35 -19.24 -2.89
N ASN A 520 19.77 -18.74 -1.72
CA ASN A 520 21.15 -18.32 -1.51
C ASN A 520 21.99 -19.30 -0.69
N LYS A 521 21.36 -20.21 0.07
CA LYS A 521 22.08 -21.09 1.00
C LYS A 521 21.92 -22.58 0.65
N PHE A 522 20.87 -22.97 -0.10
CA PHE A 522 20.68 -24.38 -0.41
C PHE A 522 21.36 -24.77 -1.73
N PRO A 523 22.16 -25.85 -1.71
CA PRO A 523 22.65 -26.48 -2.95
C PRO A 523 21.54 -27.28 -3.63
N LEU A 524 21.69 -27.57 -4.92
CA LEU A 524 20.76 -28.36 -5.72
C LEU A 524 20.34 -29.69 -5.04
N SER A 525 21.28 -30.35 -4.38
CA SER A 525 21.02 -31.59 -3.66
C SER A 525 19.98 -31.45 -2.52
N VAL A 526 19.95 -30.32 -1.83
CA VAL A 526 18.97 -29.99 -0.79
C VAL A 526 17.67 -29.47 -1.41
N LEU A 527 17.75 -28.63 -2.44
CA LEU A 527 16.58 -28.17 -3.19
C LEU A 527 15.78 -29.35 -3.78
N ARG A 528 16.46 -30.39 -4.28
CA ARG A 528 15.81 -31.62 -4.74
C ARG A 528 15.09 -32.34 -3.60
N GLN A 529 15.64 -32.35 -2.39
CA GLN A 529 14.93 -32.91 -1.23
C GLN A 529 13.65 -32.11 -0.94
N VAL A 530 13.69 -30.79 -1.00
CA VAL A 530 12.49 -29.94 -0.86
C VAL A 530 11.44 -30.27 -1.93
N ALA A 531 11.85 -30.37 -3.20
CA ALA A 531 10.97 -30.67 -4.33
C ALA A 531 10.27 -32.06 -4.23
N THR A 532 10.88 -32.98 -3.49
CA THR A 532 10.35 -34.36 -3.30
C THR A 532 9.69 -34.56 -1.94
N ASN A 533 9.81 -33.60 -1.01
CA ASN A 533 9.24 -33.73 0.33
C ASN A 533 7.69 -33.63 0.28
N LYS A 534 7.01 -34.69 0.70
CA LYS A 534 5.53 -34.77 0.67
C LYS A 534 4.84 -33.82 1.64
N GLN A 535 5.54 -33.30 2.63
CA GLN A 535 5.00 -32.31 3.57
C GLN A 535 4.91 -30.92 2.93
N VAL A 536 5.67 -30.66 1.87
CA VAL A 536 5.62 -29.40 1.11
C VAL A 536 4.38 -29.44 0.20
N PRO A 537 3.55 -28.38 0.18
CA PRO A 537 2.42 -28.24 -0.74
C PRO A 537 2.82 -28.47 -2.20
N ALA A 538 1.93 -29.05 -2.99
CA ALA A 538 2.23 -29.47 -4.36
C ALA A 538 2.65 -28.30 -5.28
N ASN A 539 2.02 -27.12 -5.13
CA ASN A 539 2.38 -25.91 -5.85
C ASN A 539 3.83 -25.48 -5.53
N LEU A 540 4.24 -25.50 -4.26
CA LEU A 540 5.60 -25.16 -3.86
C LEU A 540 6.63 -26.19 -4.32
N ARG A 541 6.29 -27.49 -4.27
CA ARG A 541 7.15 -28.55 -4.84
C ARG A 541 7.37 -28.34 -6.33
N ASN A 542 6.31 -28.01 -7.07
CA ASN A 542 6.39 -27.68 -8.50
C ASN A 542 7.33 -26.48 -8.74
N ASN A 543 7.14 -25.41 -7.99
CA ASN A 543 7.99 -24.20 -8.10
C ASN A 543 9.47 -24.55 -7.83
N VAL A 544 9.76 -25.21 -6.68
CA VAL A 544 11.14 -25.57 -6.34
C VAL A 544 11.75 -26.54 -7.35
N ALA A 545 11.00 -27.52 -7.86
CA ALA A 545 11.47 -28.43 -8.90
C ALA A 545 11.83 -27.68 -10.19
N TRP A 546 10.98 -26.75 -10.61
CA TRP A 546 11.18 -25.92 -11.80
C TRP A 546 12.41 -25.01 -11.66
N THR A 547 12.47 -24.19 -10.62
CA THR A 547 13.58 -23.23 -10.40
C THR A 547 14.90 -23.94 -10.18
N SER A 548 14.90 -25.10 -9.48
CA SER A 548 16.08 -25.93 -9.30
C SER A 548 16.56 -26.57 -10.60
N TRP A 549 15.62 -26.99 -11.46
CA TRP A 549 15.98 -27.49 -12.80
C TRP A 549 16.63 -26.39 -13.65
N VAL A 550 16.04 -25.20 -13.69
CA VAL A 550 16.65 -24.04 -14.38
C VAL A 550 18.07 -23.79 -13.86
N ARG A 551 18.21 -23.74 -12.53
CA ARG A 551 19.53 -23.57 -11.88
C ARG A 551 20.52 -24.65 -12.28
N ALA A 552 20.13 -25.91 -12.28
CA ALA A 552 20.99 -27.03 -12.67
C ALA A 552 21.48 -26.93 -14.13
N VAL A 553 20.55 -26.53 -15.03
CA VAL A 553 20.93 -26.27 -16.46
C VAL A 553 21.90 -25.13 -16.57
N LEU A 554 21.69 -24.02 -15.90
CA LEU A 554 22.53 -22.81 -15.98
C LEU A 554 23.94 -23.05 -15.38
N VAL A 555 24.06 -23.82 -14.30
CA VAL A 555 25.36 -24.14 -13.70
C VAL A 555 26.08 -25.31 -14.39
N GLY A 556 25.42 -25.93 -15.38
CA GLY A 556 25.98 -27.03 -16.16
C GLY A 556 26.07 -28.37 -15.41
N ASP A 557 25.20 -28.59 -14.41
CA ASP A 557 25.06 -29.88 -13.71
C ASP A 557 24.07 -30.77 -14.45
N GLU A 558 24.53 -31.44 -15.49
CA GLU A 558 23.69 -32.24 -16.37
C GLU A 558 23.00 -33.43 -15.64
N ALA A 559 23.70 -34.04 -14.69
CA ALA A 559 23.17 -35.18 -13.95
C ALA A 559 21.98 -34.73 -13.06
N GLU A 560 22.17 -33.64 -12.31
CA GLU A 560 21.13 -33.11 -11.45
C GLU A 560 19.99 -32.48 -12.25
N ALA A 561 20.28 -31.88 -13.40
CA ALA A 561 19.24 -31.34 -14.29
C ALA A 561 18.33 -32.46 -14.85
N LYS A 562 18.83 -33.66 -15.15
CA LYS A 562 18.03 -34.81 -15.54
C LYS A 562 17.16 -35.32 -14.39
N ASN A 563 17.74 -35.40 -13.19
CA ASN A 563 16.99 -35.82 -12.00
C ASN A 563 15.83 -34.85 -11.71
N LEU A 564 16.09 -33.56 -11.73
CA LEU A 564 15.08 -32.53 -11.48
C LEU A 564 14.05 -32.45 -12.60
N ALA A 565 14.41 -32.68 -13.87
CA ALA A 565 13.46 -32.76 -14.98
C ALA A 565 12.47 -33.94 -14.78
N ALA A 566 12.94 -35.09 -14.33
CA ALA A 566 12.09 -36.24 -14.03
C ALA A 566 11.12 -35.98 -12.86
N ILE A 567 11.53 -35.14 -11.89
CA ILE A 567 10.68 -34.70 -10.78
C ILE A 567 9.68 -33.62 -11.23
N ALA A 568 10.13 -32.62 -11.98
CA ALA A 568 9.31 -31.48 -12.41
C ALA A 568 8.26 -31.89 -13.45
N SER A 569 8.58 -32.79 -14.37
CA SER A 569 7.68 -33.18 -15.47
C SER A 569 6.27 -33.62 -15.02
N PRO A 570 6.11 -34.51 -14.03
CA PRO A 570 4.76 -34.91 -13.56
C PRO A 570 4.07 -33.85 -12.70
N LEU A 571 4.79 -32.88 -12.15
CA LEU A 571 4.23 -31.82 -11.31
C LEU A 571 3.56 -30.70 -12.12
N ASN A 572 4.00 -30.48 -13.38
CA ASN A 572 3.45 -29.46 -14.24
C ASN A 572 3.09 -30.01 -15.62
N LYS A 573 1.79 -30.17 -15.87
CA LYS A 573 1.26 -30.74 -17.13
C LYS A 573 1.61 -29.90 -18.36
N ALA A 574 1.62 -28.58 -18.25
CA ALA A 574 1.94 -27.70 -19.36
C ALA A 574 3.39 -27.84 -19.83
N LYS A 575 4.32 -28.04 -18.88
CA LYS A 575 5.77 -28.18 -19.15
C LYS A 575 6.15 -29.64 -19.49
N SER A 576 5.28 -30.62 -19.23
CA SER A 576 5.60 -32.06 -19.30
C SER A 576 6.08 -32.51 -20.70
N LYS A 577 5.45 -32.04 -21.79
CA LYS A 577 5.86 -32.37 -23.16
C LYS A 577 7.30 -31.89 -23.48
N PHE A 578 7.69 -30.75 -22.98
CA PHE A 578 9.02 -30.18 -23.17
C PHE A 578 10.06 -30.91 -22.32
N PHE A 579 9.72 -31.28 -21.08
CA PHE A 579 10.58 -32.13 -20.27
C PHE A 579 10.80 -33.50 -20.89
N THR A 580 9.78 -34.10 -21.52
CA THR A 580 9.91 -35.34 -22.27
C THR A 580 10.92 -35.19 -23.42
N SER A 581 10.85 -34.11 -24.18
CA SER A 581 11.82 -33.77 -25.24
C SER A 581 13.25 -33.58 -24.68
N TYR A 582 13.37 -32.87 -23.58
CA TYR A 582 14.64 -32.66 -22.87
C TYR A 582 15.30 -33.97 -22.42
N LEU A 583 14.51 -34.85 -21.80
CA LEU A 583 14.98 -36.14 -21.28
C LEU A 583 15.32 -37.13 -22.41
N ALA A 584 14.60 -37.07 -23.52
CA ALA A 584 14.82 -37.93 -24.69
C ALA A 584 16.04 -37.50 -25.53
N ALA A 585 16.59 -36.30 -25.33
CA ALA A 585 17.75 -35.81 -26.08
C ALA A 585 18.99 -36.68 -25.85
N THR A 586 19.59 -37.19 -26.92
CA THR A 586 20.69 -38.15 -26.88
C THR A 586 22.05 -37.47 -26.83
N THR A 587 22.17 -36.26 -27.41
CA THR A 587 23.42 -35.50 -27.40
C THR A 587 23.37 -34.34 -26.40
N PRO A 588 24.51 -33.90 -25.84
CA PRO A 588 24.55 -32.72 -24.98
C PRO A 588 24.06 -31.45 -25.68
N GLU A 589 24.29 -31.31 -27.00
CA GLU A 589 23.90 -30.19 -27.81
C GLU A 589 22.36 -30.12 -27.97
N ASP A 590 21.75 -31.24 -28.36
CA ASP A 590 20.27 -31.31 -28.48
C ASP A 590 19.61 -31.10 -27.13
N ARG A 591 20.18 -31.63 -26.04
CA ARG A 591 19.65 -31.42 -24.67
C ARG A 591 19.72 -29.95 -24.26
N LYS A 592 20.84 -29.26 -24.58
CA LYS A 592 20.97 -27.82 -24.29
C LYS A 592 19.98 -26.99 -25.08
N PHE A 593 19.73 -27.36 -26.36
CA PHE A 593 18.69 -26.71 -27.17
C PHE A 593 17.29 -26.98 -26.65
N ALA A 594 16.96 -28.23 -26.29
CA ALA A 594 15.66 -28.59 -25.72
C ALA A 594 15.40 -27.86 -24.38
N ALA A 595 16.44 -27.69 -23.57
CA ALA A 595 16.34 -26.90 -22.33
C ALA A 595 16.07 -25.41 -22.64
N ALA A 596 16.77 -24.82 -23.60
CA ALA A 596 16.56 -23.44 -24.02
C ALA A 596 15.14 -23.23 -24.56
N LEU A 597 14.64 -24.17 -25.41
CA LEU A 597 13.28 -24.10 -25.94
C LEU A 597 12.22 -24.19 -24.81
N LEU A 598 12.40 -25.10 -23.83
CA LEU A 598 11.51 -25.20 -22.69
C LEU A 598 11.49 -23.87 -21.89
N MET A 599 12.65 -23.29 -21.58
CA MET A 599 12.73 -22.01 -20.87
C MET A 599 12.14 -20.84 -21.66
N LEU A 600 12.31 -20.82 -22.99
CA LEU A 600 11.73 -19.79 -23.86
C LEU A 600 10.21 -19.81 -23.92
N HIS A 601 9.60 -20.99 -23.74
CA HIS A 601 8.15 -21.11 -23.68
C HIS A 601 7.54 -20.65 -22.34
N PHE A 602 8.32 -20.55 -21.29
CA PHE A 602 7.84 -20.22 -19.95
C PHE A 602 8.71 -19.13 -19.34
N SER A 603 8.19 -17.91 -19.36
CA SER A 603 8.91 -16.72 -18.86
C SER A 603 9.23 -16.77 -17.36
N SER A 604 8.59 -17.68 -16.61
CA SER A 604 8.92 -17.98 -15.20
C SER A 604 10.25 -18.75 -15.01
N ALA A 605 11.07 -18.88 -16.06
CA ALA A 605 12.37 -19.58 -15.99
C ALA A 605 13.41 -18.77 -15.22
N GLU A 606 13.28 -18.74 -13.90
CA GLU A 606 14.27 -18.18 -12.97
C GLU A 606 14.94 -19.26 -12.13
N PRO A 607 16.26 -19.14 -11.81
CA PRO A 607 16.97 -20.10 -10.98
C PRO A 607 16.77 -19.87 -9.46
N ASN A 608 15.92 -18.93 -9.09
CA ASN A 608 15.68 -18.50 -7.72
C ASN A 608 14.35 -19.06 -7.23
N ALA A 609 14.35 -19.71 -6.08
CA ALA A 609 13.11 -20.09 -5.41
C ALA A 609 12.45 -18.80 -4.90
N ALA A 610 11.45 -18.30 -5.61
CA ALA A 610 10.79 -17.07 -5.26
C ALA A 610 10.10 -17.18 -3.89
N SER A 611 10.21 -16.12 -3.10
CA SER A 611 9.44 -15.94 -1.88
C SER A 611 7.98 -15.74 -2.24
N GLY A 612 7.20 -16.83 -2.28
CA GLY A 612 5.74 -16.77 -2.40
C GLY A 612 5.14 -16.21 -3.70
N GLN A 613 5.90 -15.54 -4.54
CA GLN A 613 5.43 -15.10 -5.84
C GLN A 613 5.19 -16.31 -6.73
N LEU A 614 3.93 -16.66 -6.90
CA LEU A 614 3.49 -17.50 -8.00
C LEU A 614 3.58 -16.61 -9.25
N MET A 615 4.73 -16.66 -9.95
CA MET A 615 4.80 -16.11 -11.30
C MET A 615 3.86 -16.96 -12.14
N ASP A 616 2.76 -16.35 -12.58
CA ASP A 616 1.83 -17.01 -13.48
C ASP A 616 2.51 -17.12 -14.85
N ASP A 617 2.62 -18.34 -15.39
CA ASP A 617 3.16 -18.59 -16.74
C ASP A 617 2.30 -17.91 -17.84
N ASP A 618 1.07 -17.49 -17.49
CA ASP A 618 0.11 -16.81 -18.35
C ASP A 618 0.23 -15.27 -18.32
N TYR A 619 1.10 -14.70 -17.50
CA TYR A 619 1.37 -13.27 -17.57
C TYR A 619 2.09 -12.99 -18.89
N GLY A 620 1.31 -12.64 -19.87
CA GLY A 620 1.72 -12.51 -21.26
C GLY A 620 2.99 -11.67 -21.43
N ASP A 621 3.78 -12.06 -22.37
CA ASP A 621 4.89 -11.39 -23.08
C ASP A 621 5.86 -10.47 -22.30
N SER A 622 5.64 -10.12 -21.03
CA SER A 622 6.30 -8.94 -20.44
C SER A 622 7.27 -9.19 -19.28
N SER A 623 7.37 -10.39 -18.73
CA SER A 623 8.24 -10.55 -17.56
C SER A 623 8.81 -11.97 -17.43
N GLY A 624 10.01 -12.09 -17.01
CA GLY A 624 10.61 -13.35 -16.66
C GLY A 624 12.05 -13.53 -17.11
N TRP A 625 12.54 -14.74 -17.14
CA TRP A 625 13.91 -15.09 -17.55
C TRP A 625 14.97 -14.24 -16.83
N TRP A 626 15.15 -14.41 -15.51
CA TRP A 626 16.14 -13.62 -14.74
C TRP A 626 16.33 -12.18 -15.28
N TRP A 627 15.33 -11.36 -15.05
CA TRP A 627 15.18 -9.96 -15.53
C TRP A 627 16.43 -9.07 -15.40
N GLY A 628 17.34 -9.34 -14.48
CA GLY A 628 18.58 -8.60 -14.30
C GLY A 628 19.73 -9.05 -15.20
N ALA A 629 20.82 -8.32 -15.16
CA ALA A 629 22.06 -8.67 -15.87
C ALA A 629 22.68 -9.99 -15.39
N SER A 630 22.24 -10.52 -14.26
CA SER A 630 22.71 -11.78 -13.67
C SER A 630 21.53 -12.58 -13.11
N PRO A 631 21.52 -13.92 -13.27
CA PRO A 631 20.54 -14.78 -12.64
C PRO A 631 20.70 -14.88 -11.11
N VAL A 632 21.77 -14.34 -10.55
CA VAL A 632 21.95 -14.19 -9.11
C VAL A 632 21.26 -12.91 -8.67
N ARG A 633 20.14 -13.03 -7.97
CA ARG A 633 19.50 -11.90 -7.30
C ARG A 633 20.49 -11.39 -6.24
N LYS A 634 21.04 -10.20 -6.44
CA LYS A 634 21.67 -9.49 -5.33
C LYS A 634 20.54 -9.16 -4.35
N ILE A 635 20.65 -9.60 -3.12
CA ILE A 635 19.92 -9.00 -2.03
C ILE A 635 20.56 -7.62 -1.91
N THR A 636 19.98 -6.65 -2.59
CA THR A 636 20.37 -5.27 -2.40
C THR A 636 19.82 -4.89 -1.04
N THR A 637 20.70 -4.76 -0.05
CA THR A 637 20.53 -3.73 0.96
C THR A 637 20.59 -2.44 0.18
N SER A 638 19.46 -2.01 -0.36
CA SER A 638 19.44 -0.82 -1.21
C SER A 638 19.62 0.38 -0.31
N ASN A 639 20.74 1.08 -0.46
CA ASN A 639 20.88 2.48 -0.11
C ASN A 639 20.21 3.39 -1.17
N SER A 640 19.16 2.92 -1.83
CA SER A 640 18.29 3.77 -2.63
C SER A 640 17.15 4.21 -1.73
N ASP A 641 16.98 5.51 -1.60
CA ASP A 641 15.98 6.20 -0.76
C ASP A 641 14.53 5.81 -1.06
N ASP A 642 14.27 4.80 -1.91
CA ASP A 642 12.95 4.38 -2.38
C ASP A 642 12.48 3.00 -1.86
N ASP A 643 13.31 2.22 -1.13
CA ASP A 643 12.90 0.91 -0.61
C ASP A 643 12.88 0.90 0.93
N SER A 644 11.86 1.52 1.49
CA SER A 644 11.59 1.51 2.94
C SER A 644 11.13 0.15 3.50
N ASP A 645 11.09 -0.91 2.67
CA ASP A 645 10.52 -2.21 3.05
C ASP A 645 11.50 -3.40 3.09
N SER A 646 12.80 -3.20 2.84
CA SER A 646 13.78 -4.25 3.10
C SER A 646 14.27 -4.18 4.55
N SER A 647 13.48 -4.77 5.45
CA SER A 647 13.92 -4.97 6.83
C SER A 647 15.16 -5.88 6.84
N SER A 648 16.11 -5.63 7.74
CA SER A 648 17.26 -6.51 8.02
C SER A 648 16.82 -7.96 8.31
N ASP A 649 15.54 -8.18 8.56
CA ASP A 649 14.91 -9.47 8.85
C ASP A 649 14.83 -10.41 7.64
N ASP A 650 15.04 -9.92 6.42
CA ASP A 650 15.00 -10.72 5.19
C ASP A 650 16.38 -11.23 4.73
N GLU A 651 17.47 -10.90 5.43
CA GLU A 651 18.79 -11.45 5.12
C GLU A 651 18.85 -12.96 5.37
N PRO A 652 19.33 -13.73 4.37
CA PRO A 652 19.37 -15.19 4.49
C PRO A 652 20.41 -15.64 5.50
N PHE A 653 19.97 -16.23 6.59
CA PHE A 653 20.83 -16.89 7.58
C PHE A 653 21.44 -18.19 7.06
N ASP A 654 22.51 -18.67 7.70
CA ASP A 654 23.13 -19.97 7.40
C ASP A 654 22.42 -21.10 8.19
N PRO A 655 21.67 -22.00 7.53
CA PRO A 655 20.97 -23.06 8.22
C PRO A 655 21.91 -23.99 9.00
N LEU A 656 21.60 -24.21 10.28
CA LEU A 656 22.45 -24.99 11.21
C LEU A 656 22.66 -26.42 10.75
N PHE A 657 21.69 -27.01 10.06
CA PHE A 657 21.69 -28.41 9.62
C PHE A 657 22.47 -28.67 8.33
N LEU A 658 22.90 -27.63 7.61
CA LEU A 658 23.73 -27.83 6.41
C LEU A 658 25.14 -28.24 6.78
N THR A 659 25.65 -29.27 6.11
CA THR A 659 27.04 -29.66 6.24
C THR A 659 27.98 -28.66 5.55
N SER A 660 29.25 -28.61 5.95
CA SER A 660 30.26 -27.76 5.28
C SER A 660 30.37 -28.04 3.78
N ALA A 661 30.22 -29.31 3.37
CA ALA A 661 30.23 -29.70 1.96
C ALA A 661 29.02 -29.13 1.20
N GLN A 662 27.82 -29.13 1.82
CA GLN A 662 26.62 -28.54 1.22
C GLN A 662 26.74 -27.01 1.07
N ARG A 663 27.28 -26.32 2.07
CA ARG A 663 27.56 -24.87 1.99
C ARG A 663 28.54 -24.56 0.89
N ALA A 664 29.66 -25.29 0.79
CA ALA A 664 30.67 -25.11 -0.28
C ALA A 664 30.05 -25.38 -1.68
N GLN A 665 29.18 -26.38 -1.80
CA GLN A 665 28.44 -26.68 -3.03
C GLN A 665 27.53 -25.53 -3.43
N ALA A 666 26.74 -24.95 -2.48
CA ALA A 666 25.87 -23.81 -2.72
C ALA A 666 26.71 -22.59 -3.23
N THR A 667 27.76 -22.24 -2.51
CA THR A 667 28.67 -21.15 -2.90
C THR A 667 29.25 -21.36 -4.32
N THR A 668 29.67 -22.57 -4.65
CA THR A 668 30.18 -22.90 -5.99
C THR A 668 29.11 -22.74 -7.07
N GLN A 669 27.86 -23.15 -6.79
CA GLN A 669 26.76 -23.02 -7.72
C GLN A 669 26.40 -21.56 -7.96
N LEU A 670 26.34 -20.74 -6.90
CA LEU A 670 26.08 -19.30 -7.01
C LEU A 670 27.17 -18.59 -7.81
N ALA A 671 28.47 -18.94 -7.57
CA ALA A 671 29.57 -18.39 -8.33
C ALA A 671 29.54 -18.76 -9.83
N LYS A 672 28.96 -19.93 -10.18
CA LYS A 672 28.72 -20.30 -11.59
C LYS A 672 27.54 -19.51 -12.16
N LEU A 673 26.44 -19.37 -11.41
CA LEU A 673 25.31 -18.58 -11.84
C LEU A 673 25.70 -17.12 -12.11
N ALA A 674 26.53 -16.51 -11.25
CA ALA A 674 26.98 -15.13 -11.42
C ALA A 674 27.77 -14.88 -12.74
N LYS A 675 28.25 -15.94 -13.39
CA LYS A 675 28.93 -15.86 -14.68
C LYS A 675 28.01 -16.07 -15.89
N VAL A 676 26.77 -16.41 -15.67
CA VAL A 676 25.76 -16.58 -16.73
C VAL A 676 25.38 -15.20 -17.24
N GLU A 677 25.39 -15.04 -18.54
CA GLU A 677 24.99 -13.80 -19.22
C GLU A 677 23.48 -13.55 -19.14
N THR A 678 23.04 -12.40 -19.65
CA THR A 678 21.62 -12.06 -19.73
C THR A 678 20.83 -13.15 -20.47
N ALA A 679 19.60 -13.39 -20.07
CA ALA A 679 18.77 -14.44 -20.66
C ALA A 679 18.64 -14.31 -22.20
N PRO A 680 18.36 -13.11 -22.76
CA PRO A 680 18.30 -12.93 -24.21
C PRO A 680 19.59 -13.39 -24.93
N ASN A 681 20.76 -13.03 -24.40
CA ASN A 681 22.02 -13.41 -25.00
C ASN A 681 22.31 -14.91 -24.84
N TYR A 682 22.00 -15.46 -23.67
CA TYR A 682 22.15 -16.90 -23.41
C TYR A 682 21.34 -17.74 -24.39
N PHE A 683 20.05 -17.43 -24.55
CA PHE A 683 19.17 -18.16 -25.47
C PHE A 683 19.56 -17.94 -26.93
N ALA A 684 19.82 -16.70 -27.34
CA ALA A 684 20.19 -16.38 -28.71
C ALA A 684 21.40 -17.16 -29.19
N LYS A 685 22.46 -17.26 -28.39
CA LYS A 685 23.66 -18.02 -28.72
C LYS A 685 23.41 -19.52 -28.88
N ILE A 686 22.59 -20.10 -28.01
CA ILE A 686 22.22 -21.53 -28.08
C ILE A 686 21.42 -21.80 -29.34
N VAL A 687 20.36 -21.00 -29.57
CA VAL A 687 19.44 -21.20 -30.69
C VAL A 687 20.14 -20.98 -32.02
N LEU A 688 20.96 -19.93 -32.18
CA LEU A 688 21.75 -19.68 -33.39
C LEU A 688 22.76 -20.79 -33.68
N ALA A 689 23.49 -21.24 -32.67
CA ALA A 689 24.48 -22.33 -32.83
C ALA A 689 23.78 -23.65 -33.28
N TYR A 690 22.63 -23.96 -32.65
CA TYR A 690 21.88 -25.16 -33.02
C TYR A 690 21.26 -25.04 -34.43
N ALA A 691 20.69 -23.90 -34.77
CA ALA A 691 20.09 -23.65 -36.09
C ALA A 691 21.12 -23.71 -37.24
N GLN A 692 22.38 -23.41 -36.98
CA GLN A 692 23.43 -23.52 -37.95
C GLN A 692 23.74 -24.99 -38.31
N LYS A 693 23.75 -25.86 -37.28
CA LYS A 693 24.12 -27.28 -37.43
C LYS A 693 22.94 -28.18 -37.81
N HIS A 694 21.76 -27.82 -37.36
CA HIS A 694 20.50 -28.58 -37.53
C HIS A 694 19.40 -27.78 -38.21
N PRO A 695 19.63 -27.21 -39.43
CA PRO A 695 18.70 -26.32 -40.09
C PRO A 695 17.37 -27.00 -40.48
N ALA A 696 17.32 -28.31 -40.56
CA ALA A 696 16.09 -29.07 -40.88
C ALA A 696 15.28 -29.46 -39.64
N ASP A 697 15.72 -29.19 -38.43
CA ASP A 697 14.95 -29.49 -37.24
C ASP A 697 13.71 -28.59 -37.13
N PRO A 698 12.49 -29.18 -37.06
CA PRO A 698 11.23 -28.41 -37.07
C PRO A 698 11.06 -27.49 -35.87
N ARG A 699 11.82 -27.69 -34.78
CA ARG A 699 11.78 -26.86 -33.57
C ARG A 699 12.55 -25.54 -33.73
N VAL A 700 13.45 -25.43 -34.71
CA VAL A 700 14.33 -24.27 -34.87
C VAL A 700 13.56 -22.97 -35.17
N PRO A 701 12.59 -22.92 -36.12
CA PRO A 701 11.83 -21.69 -36.38
C PRO A 701 11.10 -21.18 -35.13
N GLU A 702 10.53 -22.08 -34.34
CA GLU A 702 9.86 -21.79 -33.08
C GLU A 702 10.82 -21.19 -32.07
N ALA A 703 11.97 -21.83 -31.87
CA ALA A 703 13.00 -21.36 -30.95
C ALA A 703 13.54 -19.98 -31.32
N LEU A 704 13.76 -19.72 -32.62
CA LEU A 704 14.16 -18.40 -33.13
C LEU A 704 13.11 -17.32 -32.82
N HIS A 705 11.82 -17.62 -33.03
CA HIS A 705 10.72 -16.72 -32.72
C HIS A 705 10.73 -16.31 -31.23
N TYR A 706 10.71 -17.28 -30.34
CA TYR A 706 10.68 -17.00 -28.89
C TYR A 706 11.97 -16.33 -28.40
N ALA A 707 13.12 -16.69 -28.94
CA ALA A 707 14.38 -16.04 -28.59
C ALA A 707 14.42 -14.57 -29.05
N ILE A 708 13.84 -14.22 -30.19
CA ILE A 708 13.66 -12.83 -30.62
C ILE A 708 12.70 -12.09 -29.69
N LYS A 709 11.57 -12.69 -29.30
CA LYS A 709 10.65 -12.10 -28.31
C LYS A 709 11.37 -11.85 -26.97
N CYS A 710 12.20 -12.77 -26.52
CA CYS A 710 12.99 -12.61 -25.29
C CYS A 710 13.89 -11.37 -25.32
N THR A 711 14.41 -10.96 -26.51
CA THR A 711 15.23 -9.75 -26.64
C THR A 711 14.45 -8.45 -26.45
N ARG A 712 13.12 -8.49 -26.56
CA ARG A 712 12.24 -7.35 -26.27
C ARG A 712 11.99 -7.16 -24.77
N TYR A 713 11.82 -8.26 -24.03
CA TYR A 713 11.28 -8.25 -22.68
C TYR A 713 12.28 -8.66 -21.60
N GLY A 714 13.46 -9.18 -21.96
CA GLY A 714 14.53 -9.51 -21.02
C GLY A 714 15.53 -8.37 -20.81
N ALA A 715 16.47 -8.57 -19.91
CA ALA A 715 17.61 -7.65 -19.71
C ALA A 715 18.49 -7.61 -20.97
N THR A 716 18.72 -6.45 -21.52
CA THR A 716 19.46 -6.24 -22.77
C THR A 716 20.80 -5.56 -22.55
N ASP A 717 21.75 -5.81 -23.47
CA ASP A 717 23.03 -5.13 -23.59
C ASP A 717 23.37 -4.87 -25.06
N ASP A 718 24.54 -4.31 -25.33
CA ASP A 718 25.00 -3.99 -26.70
C ASP A 718 25.09 -5.21 -27.65
N ALA A 719 25.24 -6.41 -27.11
CA ALA A 719 25.26 -7.64 -27.89
C ALA A 719 23.86 -8.11 -28.28
N THR A 720 22.84 -7.81 -27.45
CA THR A 720 21.48 -8.30 -27.60
C THR A 720 20.86 -7.88 -28.94
N THR A 721 20.99 -6.61 -29.31
CA THR A 721 20.45 -6.07 -30.58
C THR A 721 21.09 -6.77 -31.80
N LYS A 722 22.39 -7.05 -31.75
CA LYS A 722 23.09 -7.78 -32.84
C LYS A 722 22.61 -9.22 -32.97
N LEU A 723 22.43 -9.90 -31.84
CA LEU A 723 21.94 -11.27 -31.77
C LEU A 723 20.45 -11.34 -32.23
N SER A 724 19.62 -10.40 -31.80
CA SER A 724 18.23 -10.31 -32.23
C SER A 724 18.11 -10.18 -33.76
N LYS A 725 18.87 -9.26 -34.35
CA LYS A 725 18.96 -9.08 -35.80
C LYS A 725 19.44 -10.36 -36.51
N GLN A 726 20.47 -11.03 -35.98
CA GLN A 726 20.99 -12.26 -36.55
C GLN A 726 19.98 -13.40 -36.55
N MET A 727 19.22 -13.56 -35.44
CA MET A 727 18.12 -14.53 -35.33
C MET A 727 17.02 -14.21 -36.32
N PHE A 728 16.62 -12.95 -36.44
CA PHE A 728 15.61 -12.49 -37.39
C PHE A 728 16.00 -12.78 -38.83
N VAL A 729 17.22 -12.40 -39.22
CA VAL A 729 17.73 -12.69 -40.57
C VAL A 729 17.75 -14.19 -40.85
N THR A 730 18.18 -15.00 -39.89
CA THR A 730 18.19 -16.47 -40.00
C THR A 730 16.78 -17.02 -40.22
N LEU A 731 15.80 -16.57 -39.42
CA LEU A 731 14.40 -16.99 -39.50
C LEU A 731 13.80 -16.63 -40.87
N HIS A 732 13.96 -15.40 -41.30
CA HIS A 732 13.37 -14.89 -42.53
C HIS A 732 14.06 -15.39 -43.82
N SER A 733 15.35 -15.73 -43.74
CA SER A 733 16.08 -16.25 -44.93
C SER A 733 15.90 -17.76 -45.12
N LYS A 734 16.01 -18.54 -44.03
CA LYS A 734 16.03 -20.00 -44.12
C LYS A 734 14.65 -20.64 -43.97
N TYR A 735 13.68 -19.97 -43.33
CA TYR A 735 12.37 -20.53 -42.99
C TYR A 735 11.22 -19.70 -43.55
N LYS A 736 11.36 -19.23 -44.79
CA LYS A 736 10.33 -18.47 -45.52
C LYS A 736 9.02 -19.23 -45.55
N GLY A 737 7.93 -18.55 -45.22
CA GLY A 737 6.58 -19.13 -45.23
C GLY A 737 6.19 -19.93 -44.00
N ASN A 738 7.12 -20.19 -43.06
CA ASN A 738 6.82 -20.81 -41.79
C ASN A 738 5.91 -19.91 -40.95
N VAL A 739 5.06 -20.51 -40.12
CA VAL A 739 4.13 -19.79 -39.22
C VAL A 739 4.87 -18.85 -38.27
N TRP A 740 5.99 -19.29 -37.72
CA TRP A 740 6.80 -18.49 -36.80
C TRP A 740 7.48 -17.31 -37.47
N THR A 741 7.86 -17.43 -38.77
CA THR A 741 8.38 -16.31 -39.55
C THR A 741 7.30 -15.24 -39.73
N LYS A 742 6.04 -15.64 -40.02
CA LYS A 742 4.91 -14.71 -40.14
C LYS A 742 4.59 -14.00 -38.83
N GLN A 743 4.75 -14.68 -37.68
CA GLN A 743 4.53 -14.15 -36.35
C GLN A 743 5.67 -13.29 -35.82
N THR A 744 6.78 -13.16 -36.55
CA THR A 744 7.96 -12.38 -36.16
C THR A 744 8.18 -11.25 -37.18
N PRO A 745 7.34 -10.20 -37.21
CA PRO A 745 7.47 -9.12 -38.21
C PRO A 745 8.63 -8.16 -37.90
N TYR A 746 9.15 -8.15 -36.63
CA TYR A 746 10.19 -7.24 -36.16
C TYR A 746 11.26 -7.98 -35.38
N TRP A 747 12.41 -7.32 -35.21
CA TRP A 747 13.49 -7.65 -34.28
C TRP A 747 13.74 -6.46 -33.35
N TYR A 748 14.34 -6.66 -32.20
CA TYR A 748 14.46 -5.66 -31.15
C TYR A 748 15.93 -5.39 -30.78
#